data_163992393d75df61ba9145a95f8fc027
#
_entry.id   163992393d75df61ba9145a95f8fc027
#
_cell.length_a   1.000
_cell.length_b   1.000
_cell.length_c   1.000
_cell.angle_alpha   90.00
_cell.angle_beta   90.00
_cell.angle_gamma   90.00
#
_symmetry.space_group_name_H-M   'P 1'
#
loop_
_entity.id
_entity.type
_entity.pdbx_description
1 polymer ?
#
loop_
_entity_poly.entity_id
_entity_poly.type
_entity_poly.pdbx_seq_one_letter_code
_entity_poly.pdbx_strand_id
1 'polypeptide(L)'
;MKPIYSSFILAPALLLASAPVALAQTELIAISGLVREKGTQEALPGVSVSVKGASVGTQSDGDGKFAFKAKLRYPFILVFNALGHDTQELEIVSASQPISVTLDAKNVLTSEVVVSASRVEESRLKSPVAIEKLDIRAIKETPAPSFYDALENVKGVQMLTSSLTFKVPNTRGFNVPNNFRFMQLVDGVDMQAATLGVPLGNAIGPTELDIASVEITPGAASALYGMNAINGLANLTTKSAYTYQGLSVYQKIGVNHVDGIDRKPSVLTETAIRWAQTFGADSRWAYKVNLDYLRGTDWLSNTQNDQNPQGLSTSNPAFPQLAGAANPAADLWNRYGDDTNSSLSITIPYQGKNQAFTVTRTGYYEKDLVNPIVRNIKADASLYYKLTDKLEVSYNYRFGLMDGVFQRGNKIQLDGVTVQNHKLELKGSDFVVRAYTLLENTGNSYNLNPLALNLDLQNGSNTVWGGKFTTALQSQLNAGVGLPAAMTAARAAADAGRAEPGTQAFNDLKAQIIGTNNWDSGVNVKGAPIPGGAALSQHSRTYHTEGVWNLGPRISFMDVLVGADARVYQIIPDGNNFVDFSRPLAERSQPGGAYVYYKKFGAFAQGSKLLLDDKLKLTASVRVDYNPEFTAKVNPRLAAVYTLAEKHNFRASYQNGWRFPSLFEALSFVNNGNVRRVGGLARVNEGLNYLQNSYTRASIDQFNAAVNAYVAANTGSTAAQAAVLPQNSRLLQVANLAVEQPEQINAFEVGYRSVLLDNKLSIDADAYYNVYSGFLGQVEVSVPKDASGSQVAVGTDAAALAALRTNRDARQDRYRVYTNSRQNYRSYGSTLGLTYNFAGKFTAGGNINYNALSANSETDVFVTGFNTPKWAGSASFGNREIVHNLGFNVVYHWQTSFYWESPLANGQVPAYSNLDAQVNLRVPSLKSTIKLGGTNIFDRRYYQYAAGPTIGALYYASITFDATVLH
;
A
#
# COMPACT_ATOMS: atom_id res chain seq x y z
N MET A 1 -21.89 29.78 -11.70
CA MET A 1 -22.47 30.19 -10.39
C MET A 1 -21.60 29.63 -9.29
N LYS A 2 -20.92 30.48 -8.54
CA LYS A 2 -20.03 30.10 -7.44
C LYS A 2 -20.86 29.63 -6.23
N PRO A 3 -20.55 28.51 -5.60
CA PRO A 3 -21.12 28.20 -4.29
C PRO A 3 -20.30 28.89 -3.20
N ILE A 4 -21.01 29.64 -2.38
CA ILE A 4 -20.54 30.32 -1.18
C ILE A 4 -20.41 29.25 -0.07
N TYR A 5 -19.19 29.05 0.46
CA TYR A 5 -19.00 28.32 1.69
C TYR A 5 -19.26 29.26 2.89
N SER A 6 -20.36 29.02 3.59
CA SER A 6 -20.62 29.64 4.89
C SER A 6 -19.85 28.93 5.99
N SER A 7 -18.84 29.59 6.55
CA SER A 7 -18.09 29.18 7.72
C SER A 7 -18.97 29.39 8.97
N PHE A 8 -19.36 28.33 9.63
CA PHE A 8 -19.88 28.37 11.00
C PHE A 8 -18.74 28.40 11.99
N ILE A 9 -18.41 29.56 12.53
CA ILE A 9 -17.60 29.72 13.74
C ILE A 9 -18.56 29.74 14.92
N LEU A 10 -18.59 28.68 15.70
CA LEU A 10 -19.24 28.68 17.01
C LEU A 10 -18.19 29.05 18.07
N ALA A 11 -18.30 30.27 18.59
CA ALA A 11 -17.58 30.67 19.80
C ALA A 11 -18.41 30.32 21.04
N PRO A 12 -17.87 29.58 22.04
CA PRO A 12 -18.54 29.45 23.32
C PRO A 12 -18.14 30.63 24.23
N ALA A 13 -19.16 31.41 24.62
CA ALA A 13 -19.02 32.39 25.70
C ALA A 13 -18.81 31.70 27.04
N LEU A 14 -17.67 31.92 27.68
CA LEU A 14 -17.40 31.53 29.06
C LEU A 14 -18.00 32.56 30.02
N LEU A 15 -19.00 32.16 30.76
CA LEU A 15 -19.44 32.88 31.98
C LEU A 15 -18.56 32.40 33.17
N LEU A 16 -17.73 33.30 33.64
CA LEU A 16 -16.96 33.14 34.87
C LEU A 16 -17.86 33.38 36.08
N ALA A 17 -18.18 32.32 36.81
CA ALA A 17 -18.69 32.43 38.18
C ALA A 17 -17.52 32.35 39.15
N SER A 18 -17.15 33.43 39.77
CA SER A 18 -16.11 33.52 40.84
C SER A 18 -16.67 33.03 42.17
N ALA A 19 -16.31 31.83 42.59
CA ALA A 19 -16.38 31.41 43.99
C ALA A 19 -15.00 31.57 44.64
N PRO A 20 -14.84 32.04 45.87
CA PRO A 20 -13.55 32.14 46.52
C PRO A 20 -13.10 30.74 46.98
N VAL A 21 -12.10 30.23 46.29
CA VAL A 21 -11.39 29.02 46.73
C VAL A 21 -10.34 29.42 47.75
N ALA A 22 -10.45 28.90 48.95
CA ALA A 22 -9.45 29.03 49.97
C ALA A 22 -8.11 28.47 49.44
N LEU A 23 -7.13 29.35 49.20
CA LEU A 23 -5.76 29.03 48.81
C LEU A 23 -5.02 28.32 49.96
N ALA A 24 -5.08 27.01 49.95
CA ALA A 24 -4.20 26.21 50.75
C ALA A 24 -2.78 26.28 50.13
N GLN A 25 -1.82 26.84 50.92
CA GLN A 25 -0.43 27.02 50.51
C GLN A 25 0.22 25.70 50.06
N THR A 26 0.55 25.59 48.79
CA THR A 26 1.45 24.56 48.28
C THR A 26 2.88 25.05 48.38
N GLU A 27 3.74 24.24 49.01
CA GLU A 27 5.14 24.57 49.21
C GLU A 27 5.93 24.28 47.92
N LEU A 28 6.90 25.16 47.59
CA LEU A 28 7.79 24.96 46.45
C LEU A 28 8.91 23.97 46.87
N ILE A 29 8.74 22.70 46.54
CA ILE A 29 9.67 21.64 46.92
C ILE A 29 10.73 21.49 45.84
N ALA A 30 12.02 21.49 46.21
CA ALA A 30 13.11 21.12 45.33
C ALA A 30 13.36 19.60 45.43
N ILE A 31 13.27 18.93 44.28
CA ILE A 31 13.42 17.47 44.15
C ILE A 31 14.70 17.24 43.34
N SER A 32 15.62 16.43 43.84
CA SER A 32 16.85 16.07 43.12
C SER A 32 17.28 14.65 43.48
N GLY A 33 18.02 14.01 42.59
CA GLY A 33 18.47 12.65 42.82
C GLY A 33 19.32 12.10 41.69
N LEU A 34 19.53 10.79 41.73
CA LEU A 34 20.35 10.02 40.81
C LEU A 34 19.61 8.74 40.41
N VAL A 35 19.61 8.44 39.14
CA VAL A 35 19.05 7.18 38.60
C VAL A 35 20.15 6.32 37.99
N ARG A 36 20.16 5.06 38.35
CA ARG A 36 21.14 4.06 37.89
C ARG A 36 20.43 2.81 37.33
N GLU A 37 21.13 2.05 36.52
CA GLU A 37 20.68 0.70 36.14
C GLU A 37 20.99 -0.30 37.26
N LYS A 38 20.05 -1.13 37.67
CA LYS A 38 20.18 -2.03 38.82
C LYS A 38 21.24 -3.10 38.62
N GLY A 39 21.38 -3.63 37.42
CA GLY A 39 22.33 -4.68 37.08
C GLY A 39 23.78 -4.21 36.98
N THR A 40 24.01 -3.10 36.29
CA THR A 40 25.35 -2.57 35.97
C THR A 40 25.80 -1.46 36.93
N GLN A 41 24.89 -0.86 37.69
CA GLN A 41 25.11 0.35 38.51
C GLN A 41 25.53 1.58 37.68
N GLU A 42 25.44 1.51 36.34
CA GLU A 42 25.74 2.65 35.46
C GLU A 42 24.68 3.74 35.61
N ALA A 43 25.09 4.98 35.42
CA ALA A 43 24.20 6.12 35.42
C ALA A 43 23.22 5.99 34.22
N LEU A 44 21.93 6.26 34.46
CA LEU A 44 20.90 6.22 33.40
C LEU A 44 20.52 7.63 32.96
N PRO A 45 21.00 8.09 31.80
CA PRO A 45 20.61 9.37 31.22
C PRO A 45 19.22 9.28 30.56
N GLY A 46 18.50 10.42 30.53
CA GLY A 46 17.22 10.52 29.83
C GLY A 46 16.05 9.81 30.52
N VAL A 47 16.21 9.43 31.80
CA VAL A 47 15.08 8.90 32.59
C VAL A 47 14.10 10.03 32.86
N SER A 48 12.86 9.84 32.48
CA SER A 48 11.77 10.72 32.84
C SER A 48 11.45 10.56 34.32
N VAL A 49 11.54 11.65 35.09
CA VAL A 49 11.15 11.73 36.50
C VAL A 49 9.98 12.68 36.61
N SER A 50 8.80 12.16 36.90
CA SER A 50 7.56 12.92 36.97
C SER A 50 6.82 12.71 38.27
N VAL A 51 5.94 13.65 38.62
CA VAL A 51 5.05 13.51 39.77
C VAL A 51 3.74 12.85 39.32
N LYS A 52 3.34 11.75 39.94
CA LYS A 52 2.12 11.00 39.59
C LYS A 52 0.90 11.91 39.74
N GLY A 53 0.10 12.01 38.66
CA GLY A 53 -1.10 12.86 38.65
C GLY A 53 -0.87 14.36 38.46
N ALA A 54 0.38 14.81 38.21
CA ALA A 54 0.70 16.20 37.93
C ALA A 54 1.51 16.33 36.62
N SER A 55 1.37 17.45 35.93
CA SER A 55 2.11 17.73 34.68
C SER A 55 3.52 18.33 34.94
N VAL A 56 4.18 17.89 36.00
CA VAL A 56 5.48 18.38 36.42
C VAL A 56 6.49 17.24 36.47
N GLY A 57 7.63 17.43 35.84
CA GLY A 57 8.71 16.45 35.79
C GLY A 57 9.98 17.00 35.11
N THR A 58 11.00 16.17 35.03
CA THR A 58 12.28 16.44 34.36
C THR A 58 12.84 15.16 33.74
N GLN A 59 13.99 15.28 33.09
CA GLN A 59 14.78 14.13 32.65
C GLN A 59 16.13 14.13 33.35
N SER A 60 16.68 12.93 33.61
CA SER A 60 18.05 12.79 34.11
C SER A 60 19.05 13.20 33.01
N ASP A 61 20.16 13.84 33.47
CA ASP A 61 21.29 14.25 32.63
C ASP A 61 22.21 13.07 32.24
N GLY A 62 23.35 13.37 31.61
CA GLY A 62 24.33 12.36 31.19
C GLY A 62 24.93 11.54 32.33
N ASP A 63 24.94 12.06 33.52
CA ASP A 63 25.42 11.42 34.76
C ASP A 63 24.28 10.72 35.53
N GLY A 64 23.07 10.66 34.97
CA GLY A 64 21.87 10.10 35.61
C GLY A 64 21.28 11.00 36.69
N LYS A 65 21.76 12.23 36.87
CA LYS A 65 21.28 13.19 37.89
C LYS A 65 20.02 13.90 37.38
N PHE A 66 19.07 14.14 38.26
CA PHE A 66 17.87 14.94 37.95
C PHE A 66 17.63 15.98 39.04
N ALA A 67 17.06 17.12 38.67
CA ALA A 67 16.63 18.16 39.56
C ALA A 67 15.49 18.98 38.95
N PHE A 68 14.44 19.27 39.75
CA PHE A 68 13.38 20.21 39.41
C PHE A 68 12.70 20.78 40.67
N LYS A 69 11.88 21.79 40.48
CA LYS A 69 11.10 22.40 41.55
C LYS A 69 9.62 22.33 41.23
N ALA A 70 8.80 21.93 42.18
CA ALA A 70 7.36 21.82 42.02
C ALA A 70 6.60 22.26 43.25
N LYS A 71 5.39 22.81 43.03
CA LYS A 71 4.45 23.12 44.11
C LYS A 71 3.69 21.87 44.49
N LEU A 72 4.11 21.18 45.55
CA LEU A 72 3.56 19.88 45.94
C LEU A 72 3.20 19.85 47.43
N ARG A 73 2.51 18.77 47.84
CA ARG A 73 2.27 18.42 49.24
C ARG A 73 2.71 17.00 49.47
N TYR A 74 3.32 16.76 50.63
CA TYR A 74 3.63 15.41 51.08
C TYR A 74 2.38 14.67 51.56
N PRO A 75 2.25 13.36 51.34
CA PRO A 75 3.11 12.54 50.50
C PRO A 75 2.78 12.75 49.01
N PHE A 76 3.74 12.56 48.14
CA PHE A 76 3.55 12.49 46.67
C PHE A 76 4.41 11.36 46.08
N ILE A 77 3.96 10.83 44.92
CA ILE A 77 4.66 9.73 44.25
C ILE A 77 5.46 10.28 43.06
N LEU A 78 6.76 9.94 43.02
CA LEU A 78 7.60 10.11 41.84
C LEU A 78 7.54 8.84 40.98
N VAL A 79 7.35 9.04 39.69
CA VAL A 79 7.39 8.00 38.69
C VAL A 79 8.67 8.14 37.89
N PHE A 80 9.47 7.07 37.87
CA PHE A 80 10.71 6.97 37.09
C PHE A 80 10.44 6.07 35.89
N ASN A 81 10.54 6.61 34.69
CA ASN A 81 10.28 5.89 33.47
C ASN A 81 11.40 6.11 32.44
N ALA A 82 11.97 5.03 31.93
CA ALA A 82 12.99 5.08 30.90
C ALA A 82 12.71 4.02 29.82
N LEU A 83 13.03 4.35 28.59
CA LEU A 83 12.87 3.42 27.48
C LEU A 83 13.74 2.17 27.70
N GLY A 84 13.11 1.01 27.79
CA GLY A 84 13.79 -0.26 28.04
C GLY A 84 14.07 -0.59 29.49
N HIS A 85 13.43 0.10 30.42
CA HIS A 85 13.50 -0.21 31.85
C HIS A 85 12.07 -0.33 32.41
N ASP A 86 11.93 -1.07 33.50
CA ASP A 86 10.67 -1.15 34.20
C ASP A 86 10.39 0.18 34.93
N THR A 87 9.15 0.64 34.84
CA THR A 87 8.72 1.86 35.54
C THR A 87 8.78 1.64 37.05
N GLN A 88 9.37 2.56 37.77
CA GLN A 88 9.43 2.52 39.24
C GLN A 88 8.69 3.70 39.85
N GLU A 89 7.88 3.43 40.86
CA GLU A 89 7.21 4.45 41.64
C GLU A 89 7.86 4.56 43.03
N LEU A 90 8.08 5.77 43.48
CA LEU A 90 8.68 6.06 44.81
C LEU A 90 7.82 7.09 45.51
N GLU A 91 7.28 6.73 46.68
CA GLU A 91 6.55 7.65 47.53
C GLU A 91 7.51 8.54 48.32
N ILE A 92 7.31 9.83 48.24
CA ILE A 92 8.10 10.86 48.98
C ILE A 92 7.22 11.41 50.10
N VAL A 93 7.59 11.11 51.32
CA VAL A 93 6.81 11.46 52.51
C VAL A 93 7.33 12.71 53.24
N SER A 94 8.57 13.16 52.96
CA SER A 94 9.17 14.33 53.54
C SER A 94 10.32 14.88 52.69
N ALA A 95 10.78 16.11 52.98
CA ALA A 95 11.98 16.74 52.38
C ALA A 95 13.23 16.07 52.91
N SER A 96 13.56 14.90 52.47
CA SER A 96 14.78 14.19 52.86
C SER A 96 15.76 14.13 51.66
N GLN A 97 17.01 13.75 51.95
CA GLN A 97 18.20 13.70 51.11
C GLN A 97 18.02 13.36 49.64
N PRO A 98 19.03 13.59 48.77
CA PRO A 98 18.97 13.27 47.33
C PRO A 98 18.48 11.84 47.09
N ILE A 99 17.50 11.72 46.18
CA ILE A 99 16.81 10.45 45.86
C ILE A 99 17.75 9.59 45.03
N SER A 100 17.97 8.34 45.44
CA SER A 100 18.71 7.36 44.63
C SER A 100 17.77 6.24 44.21
N VAL A 101 17.59 6.06 42.90
CA VAL A 101 16.71 5.03 42.31
C VAL A 101 17.49 4.17 41.33
N THR A 102 17.25 2.84 41.37
CA THR A 102 17.80 1.91 40.42
C THR A 102 16.65 1.33 39.57
N LEU A 103 16.74 1.44 38.26
CA LEU A 103 15.75 0.83 37.35
C LEU A 103 16.23 -0.53 36.84
N ASP A 104 15.34 -1.49 36.86
CA ASP A 104 15.59 -2.79 36.23
C ASP A 104 15.49 -2.66 34.71
N ALA A 105 16.49 -3.19 33.99
CA ALA A 105 16.42 -3.27 32.55
C ALA A 105 15.25 -4.19 32.14
N LYS A 106 14.30 -3.64 31.43
CA LYS A 106 13.18 -4.40 30.94
C LYS A 106 13.65 -5.41 29.90
N ASN A 107 13.33 -6.67 30.11
CA ASN A 107 13.63 -7.68 29.13
C ASN A 107 12.63 -7.59 27.97
N VAL A 108 13.01 -6.87 26.93
CA VAL A 108 12.15 -6.60 25.74
C VAL A 108 11.65 -7.90 25.11
N LEU A 109 12.47 -8.97 25.12
CA LEU A 109 12.10 -10.24 24.49
C LEU A 109 11.00 -11.00 25.22
N THR A 110 10.84 -10.82 26.54
CA THR A 110 9.85 -11.56 27.34
C THR A 110 8.64 -10.73 27.72
N SER A 111 8.75 -9.41 27.79
CA SER A 111 7.70 -8.51 28.28
C SER A 111 6.89 -7.80 27.19
N GLU A 112 7.11 -8.16 25.92
CA GLU A 112 6.43 -7.52 24.79
C GLU A 112 4.94 -7.86 24.77
N VAL A 113 4.10 -6.81 24.86
CA VAL A 113 2.66 -6.90 24.81
C VAL A 113 2.16 -6.51 23.42
N VAL A 114 1.19 -7.24 22.90
CA VAL A 114 0.54 -7.01 21.60
C VAL A 114 -0.97 -6.95 21.76
N VAL A 115 -1.65 -6.27 20.85
CA VAL A 115 -3.11 -6.11 20.84
C VAL A 115 -3.76 -6.70 19.58
N SER A 116 -3.06 -6.64 18.46
CA SER A 116 -3.66 -6.93 17.14
C SER A 116 -4.06 -8.40 16.95
N ALA A 117 -3.46 -9.32 17.68
CA ALA A 117 -3.75 -10.75 17.54
C ALA A 117 -5.12 -11.17 18.10
N SER A 118 -5.59 -10.48 19.16
CA SER A 118 -6.81 -10.83 19.91
C SER A 118 -7.74 -9.65 20.22
N ARG A 119 -7.37 -8.42 19.80
CA ARG A 119 -8.01 -7.13 20.17
C ARG A 119 -8.03 -6.84 21.69
N VAL A 120 -7.26 -7.59 22.46
CA VAL A 120 -6.97 -7.34 23.89
C VAL A 120 -5.47 -7.41 24.10
N GLU A 121 -4.98 -6.74 25.14
CA GLU A 121 -3.57 -6.80 25.50
C GLU A 121 -3.17 -8.21 25.93
N GLU A 122 -2.17 -8.78 25.27
CA GLU A 122 -1.62 -10.10 25.59
C GLU A 122 -0.11 -10.17 25.37
N SER A 123 0.56 -11.09 26.05
CA SER A 123 1.99 -11.33 25.79
C SER A 123 2.20 -11.86 24.37
N ARG A 124 3.13 -11.26 23.64
CA ARG A 124 3.52 -11.71 22.28
C ARG A 124 3.91 -13.19 22.26
N LEU A 125 4.58 -13.66 23.32
CA LEU A 125 4.99 -15.06 23.44
C LEU A 125 3.81 -16.03 23.43
N LYS A 126 2.69 -15.64 24.03
CA LYS A 126 1.45 -16.43 24.14
C LYS A 126 0.38 -16.03 23.11
N SER A 127 0.74 -15.29 22.09
CA SER A 127 -0.20 -14.91 21.02
C SER A 127 -0.61 -16.12 20.18
N PRO A 128 -1.91 -16.29 19.90
CA PRO A 128 -2.44 -17.45 19.19
C PRO A 128 -2.15 -17.47 17.68
N VAL A 129 -1.58 -16.37 17.14
CA VAL A 129 -1.16 -16.24 15.74
C VAL A 129 0.21 -15.63 15.62
N ALA A 130 0.79 -15.71 14.43
CA ALA A 130 2.00 -14.96 14.12
C ALA A 130 1.71 -13.45 14.28
N ILE A 131 2.56 -12.78 15.03
CA ILE A 131 2.51 -11.33 15.21
C ILE A 131 3.92 -10.80 15.42
N GLU A 132 4.25 -9.76 14.70
CA GLU A 132 5.52 -9.04 14.81
C GLU A 132 5.26 -7.64 15.34
N LYS A 133 6.19 -7.11 16.11
CA LYS A 133 6.10 -5.78 16.68
C LYS A 133 7.38 -5.00 16.48
N LEU A 134 7.26 -3.78 15.94
CA LEU A 134 8.28 -2.76 16.02
C LEU A 134 7.89 -1.78 17.12
N ASP A 135 8.64 -1.70 18.18
CA ASP A 135 8.48 -0.69 19.22
C ASP A 135 9.26 0.59 18.87
N ILE A 136 9.10 1.62 19.69
CA ILE A 136 9.79 2.91 19.53
C ILE A 136 11.31 2.73 19.45
N ARG A 137 11.87 1.76 20.18
CA ARG A 137 13.32 1.50 20.19
C ARG A 137 13.78 0.92 18.87
N ALA A 138 13.14 -0.13 18.39
CA ALA A 138 13.45 -0.75 17.09
C ALA A 138 13.34 0.27 15.95
N ILE A 139 12.34 1.16 16.01
CA ILE A 139 12.16 2.25 15.05
C ILE A 139 13.34 3.24 15.09
N LYS A 140 13.78 3.65 16.26
CA LYS A 140 14.91 4.59 16.41
C LYS A 140 16.26 3.97 16.01
N GLU A 141 16.44 2.68 16.19
CA GLU A 141 17.71 1.94 15.94
C GLU A 141 17.83 1.44 14.48
N THR A 142 16.78 1.50 13.66
CA THR A 142 16.84 1.06 12.26
C THR A 142 17.65 2.00 11.37
N PRO A 143 18.45 1.49 10.41
CA PRO A 143 19.14 2.31 9.40
C PRO A 143 18.21 2.88 8.34
N ALA A 144 16.93 2.47 8.31
CA ALA A 144 15.96 2.96 7.35
C ALA A 144 15.74 4.49 7.47
N PRO A 145 15.44 5.19 6.36
CA PRO A 145 15.22 6.62 6.35
C PRO A 145 13.90 7.05 7.03
N SER A 146 12.97 6.11 7.22
CA SER A 146 11.73 6.31 7.97
C SER A 146 11.34 5.05 8.73
N PHE A 147 10.45 5.20 9.75
CA PHE A 147 9.90 4.04 10.45
C PHE A 147 9.13 3.10 9.52
N TYR A 148 8.53 3.65 8.47
CA TYR A 148 7.75 2.87 7.52
C TYR A 148 8.64 2.01 6.61
N ASP A 149 9.82 2.50 6.24
CA ASP A 149 10.84 1.74 5.53
C ASP A 149 11.38 0.59 6.39
N ALA A 150 11.44 0.80 7.71
CA ALA A 150 11.86 -0.21 8.68
C ALA A 150 10.97 -1.47 8.69
N LEU A 151 9.75 -1.42 8.15
CA LEU A 151 8.86 -2.58 8.03
C LEU A 151 9.45 -3.68 7.13
N GLU A 152 10.34 -3.34 6.21
CA GLU A 152 11.05 -4.32 5.38
C GLU A 152 11.96 -5.26 6.20
N ASN A 153 12.40 -4.82 7.38
CA ASN A 153 13.21 -5.63 8.31
C ASN A 153 12.39 -6.65 9.10
N VAL A 154 11.06 -6.53 9.08
CA VAL A 154 10.16 -7.38 9.85
C VAL A 154 10.01 -8.75 9.19
N LYS A 155 10.10 -9.82 10.00
CA LYS A 155 9.93 -11.20 9.54
C LYS A 155 8.63 -11.37 8.74
N GLY A 156 8.72 -11.92 7.53
CA GLY A 156 7.57 -12.22 6.67
C GLY A 156 6.95 -11.03 5.95
N VAL A 157 7.51 -9.82 6.12
CA VAL A 157 7.06 -8.61 5.42
C VAL A 157 7.85 -8.41 4.13
N GLN A 158 7.15 -8.00 3.11
CA GLN A 158 7.69 -7.53 1.83
C GLN A 158 7.21 -6.11 1.59
N MET A 159 8.09 -5.25 1.09
CA MET A 159 7.76 -3.88 0.76
C MET A 159 7.83 -3.66 -0.74
N LEU A 160 6.86 -2.93 -1.30
CA LEU A 160 6.94 -2.39 -2.65
C LEU A 160 7.05 -0.88 -2.59
N THR A 161 8.11 -0.34 -3.17
CA THR A 161 8.35 1.09 -3.29
C THR A 161 7.88 1.58 -4.65
N SER A 162 6.80 2.35 -4.69
CA SER A 162 6.33 3.00 -5.92
C SER A 162 6.86 4.43 -6.04
N SER A 163 7.11 5.09 -4.91
CA SER A 163 7.60 6.47 -4.80
C SER A 163 8.32 6.65 -3.46
N LEU A 164 9.07 7.72 -3.30
CA LEU A 164 9.61 8.13 -1.98
C LEU A 164 8.50 8.33 -0.94
N THR A 165 7.34 8.80 -1.39
CA THR A 165 6.18 9.10 -0.53
C THR A 165 5.19 7.93 -0.45
N PHE A 166 5.33 6.90 -1.28
CA PHE A 166 4.35 5.85 -1.39
C PHE A 166 4.98 4.44 -1.44
N LYS A 167 4.78 3.70 -0.36
CA LYS A 167 5.23 2.32 -0.19
C LYS A 167 4.10 1.44 0.34
N VAL A 168 4.11 0.17 -0.03
CA VAL A 168 3.04 -0.78 0.32
C VAL A 168 3.63 -2.02 0.96
N PRO A 169 3.28 -2.35 2.21
CA PRO A 169 3.64 -3.62 2.84
C PRO A 169 2.73 -4.75 2.37
N ASN A 170 3.27 -5.95 2.39
CA ASN A 170 2.54 -7.18 2.12
C ASN A 170 3.13 -8.35 2.91
N THR A 171 2.34 -9.43 3.07
CA THR A 171 2.79 -10.69 3.68
C THR A 171 2.24 -11.88 2.92
N ARG A 172 2.96 -13.02 2.92
CA ARG A 172 2.51 -14.34 2.44
C ARG A 172 2.05 -14.41 0.98
N GLY A 173 2.66 -13.63 0.10
CA GLY A 173 2.38 -13.70 -1.33
C GLY A 173 1.34 -12.69 -1.84
N PHE A 174 1.05 -12.72 -3.14
CA PHE A 174 0.14 -11.79 -3.85
C PHE A 174 0.56 -10.34 -3.69
N ASN A 175 1.84 -10.10 -3.93
CA ASN A 175 2.45 -8.79 -3.74
C ASN A 175 2.15 -7.89 -4.94
N VAL A 176 1.34 -6.86 -4.71
CA VAL A 176 0.93 -5.90 -5.74
C VAL A 176 0.88 -4.48 -5.16
N PRO A 177 1.20 -3.43 -5.95
CA PRO A 177 1.22 -2.05 -5.44
C PRO A 177 -0.14 -1.54 -4.94
N ASN A 178 -1.25 -2.11 -5.39
CA ASN A 178 -2.61 -1.80 -4.95
C ASN A 178 -3.19 -2.94 -4.09
N ASN A 179 -2.55 -3.26 -2.98
CA ASN A 179 -2.84 -4.44 -2.19
C ASN A 179 -4.20 -4.37 -1.46
N PHE A 180 -5.26 -4.85 -2.10
CA PHE A 180 -6.62 -4.93 -1.51
C PHE A 180 -6.77 -6.02 -0.44
N ARG A 181 -5.77 -6.89 -0.27
CA ARG A 181 -5.79 -8.02 0.66
C ARG A 181 -5.08 -7.73 1.97
N PHE A 182 -4.40 -6.59 2.07
CA PHE A 182 -3.66 -6.15 3.24
C PHE A 182 -4.34 -4.93 3.87
N MET A 183 -4.63 -4.99 5.17
CA MET A 183 -5.26 -3.90 5.90
C MET A 183 -4.22 -3.10 6.68
N GLN A 184 -4.37 -1.78 6.71
CA GLN A 184 -3.53 -0.90 7.51
C GLN A 184 -4.38 0.01 8.37
N LEU A 185 -4.20 -0.10 9.69
CA LEU A 185 -4.89 0.70 10.70
C LEU A 185 -3.94 1.71 11.32
N VAL A 186 -4.45 2.90 11.61
CA VAL A 186 -3.79 3.88 12.48
C VAL A 186 -4.75 4.28 13.60
N ASP A 187 -4.42 3.95 14.83
CA ASP A 187 -5.29 4.13 16.00
C ASP A 187 -6.72 3.61 15.76
N GLY A 188 -6.82 2.44 15.11
CA GLY A 188 -8.06 1.76 14.77
C GLY A 188 -8.81 2.30 13.55
N VAL A 189 -8.30 3.32 12.87
CA VAL A 189 -8.87 3.84 11.60
C VAL A 189 -8.25 3.09 10.43
N ASP A 190 -9.07 2.51 9.55
CA ASP A 190 -8.62 1.92 8.29
C ASP A 190 -8.20 3.04 7.32
N MET A 191 -6.92 3.04 6.95
CA MET A 191 -6.30 4.08 6.13
C MET A 191 -6.39 3.82 4.63
N GLN A 192 -7.27 2.94 4.19
CA GLN A 192 -7.47 2.66 2.78
C GLN A 192 -8.23 3.81 2.11
N ALA A 193 -7.62 4.42 1.11
CA ALA A 193 -8.32 5.31 0.18
C ALA A 193 -9.30 4.49 -0.65
N ALA A 194 -10.59 4.80 -0.54
CA ALA A 194 -11.65 3.91 -1.01
C ALA A 194 -11.66 3.76 -2.55
N THR A 195 -11.49 4.86 -3.28
CA THR A 195 -11.54 4.87 -4.75
C THR A 195 -10.17 4.64 -5.39
N LEU A 196 -9.07 5.10 -4.79
CA LEU A 196 -7.72 4.69 -5.21
C LEU A 196 -7.47 3.21 -4.91
N GLY A 197 -8.11 2.67 -3.87
CA GLY A 197 -8.05 1.26 -3.52
C GLY A 197 -6.69 0.83 -2.95
N VAL A 198 -6.03 1.70 -2.19
CA VAL A 198 -4.71 1.45 -1.60
C VAL A 198 -4.65 1.91 -0.15
N PRO A 199 -3.88 1.23 0.71
CA PRO A 199 -3.59 1.74 2.04
C PRO A 199 -2.62 2.92 1.91
N LEU A 200 -3.03 4.11 2.36
CA LEU A 200 -2.23 5.34 2.29
C LEU A 200 -1.44 5.62 3.58
N GLY A 201 -1.22 4.62 4.42
CA GLY A 201 -0.67 4.81 5.77
C GLY A 201 0.68 5.51 5.84
N ASN A 202 1.53 5.35 4.84
CA ASN A 202 2.80 6.10 4.74
C ASN A 202 2.56 7.58 4.50
N ALA A 203 1.59 7.93 3.65
CA ALA A 203 1.33 9.30 3.23
C ALA A 203 0.46 10.08 4.22
N ILE A 204 -0.45 9.41 4.93
CA ILE A 204 -1.41 10.01 5.87
C ILE A 204 -1.36 9.39 7.27
N GLY A 205 -0.38 8.55 7.52
CA GLY A 205 -0.13 7.89 8.81
C GLY A 205 0.51 8.82 9.84
N PRO A 206 0.96 8.25 10.96
CA PRO A 206 1.69 9.01 11.98
C PRO A 206 3.02 9.56 11.43
N THR A 207 3.51 10.60 12.07
CA THR A 207 4.85 11.15 11.80
C THR A 207 5.92 10.30 12.50
N GLU A 208 7.19 10.47 12.11
CA GLU A 208 8.36 9.85 12.80
C GLU A 208 8.37 10.11 14.30
N LEU A 209 7.88 11.28 14.71
CA LEU A 209 7.87 11.71 16.11
C LEU A 209 6.71 11.10 16.92
N ASP A 210 5.60 10.76 16.26
CA ASP A 210 4.37 10.35 16.97
C ASP A 210 4.10 8.85 16.97
N ILE A 211 4.82 8.05 16.18
CA ILE A 211 4.67 6.60 16.18
C ILE A 211 5.16 6.00 17.51
N ALA A 212 4.35 5.15 18.12
CA ALA A 212 4.67 4.40 19.34
C ALA A 212 5.03 2.95 19.03
N SER A 213 4.28 2.30 18.19
CA SER A 213 4.56 0.92 17.74
C SER A 213 3.85 0.59 16.44
N VAL A 214 4.38 -0.41 15.74
CA VAL A 214 3.71 -1.07 14.62
C VAL A 214 3.59 -2.55 14.92
N GLU A 215 2.38 -3.07 14.89
CA GLU A 215 2.10 -4.51 15.01
C GLU A 215 1.68 -5.04 13.64
N ILE A 216 2.34 -6.11 13.18
CA ILE A 216 2.01 -6.77 11.92
C ILE A 216 1.56 -8.18 12.21
N THR A 217 0.35 -8.52 11.78
CA THR A 217 -0.20 -9.87 11.79
C THR A 217 -0.13 -10.42 10.36
N PRO A 218 0.80 -11.32 10.03
CA PRO A 218 0.88 -11.92 8.72
C PRO A 218 -0.30 -12.85 8.43
N GLY A 219 -0.78 -12.85 7.18
CA GLY A 219 -1.87 -13.71 6.75
C GLY A 219 -3.24 -13.25 7.21
N ALA A 220 -4.18 -14.20 7.34
CA ALA A 220 -5.58 -13.87 7.60
C ALA A 220 -5.82 -13.33 9.01
N ALA A 221 -6.51 -12.18 9.12
CA ALA A 221 -6.96 -11.55 10.36
C ALA A 221 -8.46 -11.18 10.31
N SER A 222 -9.19 -11.70 9.30
CA SER A 222 -10.58 -11.32 9.01
C SER A 222 -11.57 -11.67 10.10
N ALA A 223 -11.33 -12.72 10.91
CA ALA A 223 -12.22 -13.10 12.01
C ALA A 223 -12.40 -12.01 13.08
N LEU A 224 -11.50 -11.05 13.19
CA LEU A 224 -11.59 -9.94 14.17
C LEU A 224 -11.69 -8.57 13.49
N TYR A 225 -11.01 -8.37 12.35
CA TYR A 225 -10.89 -7.09 11.68
C TYR A 225 -11.78 -6.95 10.45
N GLY A 226 -12.50 -8.02 10.11
CA GLY A 226 -13.42 -8.04 8.98
C GLY A 226 -12.74 -8.30 7.64
N MET A 227 -13.56 -8.19 6.61
CA MET A 227 -13.21 -8.60 5.25
C MET A 227 -12.27 -7.57 4.63
N ASN A 228 -11.12 -7.90 4.22
CA ASN A 228 -10.00 -7.31 3.53
C ASN A 228 -8.67 -7.62 4.22
N ALA A 229 -8.67 -8.12 5.47
CA ALA A 229 -7.45 -8.55 6.17
C ALA A 229 -7.22 -10.06 5.91
N ILE A 230 -7.03 -10.47 4.64
CA ILE A 230 -6.79 -11.89 4.30
C ILE A 230 -5.32 -12.23 4.05
N ASN A 231 -4.49 -11.24 3.69
CA ASN A 231 -3.05 -11.41 3.51
C ASN A 231 -2.21 -10.67 4.56
N GLY A 232 -2.83 -10.01 5.49
CA GLY A 232 -2.13 -9.35 6.60
C GLY A 232 -2.82 -8.10 7.10
N LEU A 233 -2.34 -7.67 8.25
CA LEU A 233 -2.77 -6.47 8.95
C LEU A 233 -1.54 -5.76 9.52
N ALA A 234 -1.40 -4.47 9.29
CA ALA A 234 -0.51 -3.58 10.04
C ALA A 234 -1.35 -2.64 10.91
N ASN A 235 -1.10 -2.64 12.21
CA ASN A 235 -1.74 -1.75 13.18
C ASN A 235 -0.70 -0.78 13.75
N LEU A 236 -0.81 0.48 13.37
CA LEU A 236 0.06 1.57 13.79
C LEU A 236 -0.57 2.28 14.98
N THR A 237 0.15 2.36 16.08
CA THR A 237 -0.30 3.03 17.30
C THR A 237 0.51 4.31 17.50
N THR A 238 -0.17 5.42 17.79
CA THR A 238 0.49 6.70 18.07
C THR A 238 0.75 6.90 19.55
N LYS A 239 1.68 7.80 19.87
CA LYS A 239 2.02 8.16 21.25
C LYS A 239 0.83 8.82 21.96
N SER A 240 0.55 8.39 23.19
CA SER A 240 -0.47 9.00 24.04
C SER A 240 -0.08 10.44 24.41
N ALA A 241 -1.05 11.37 24.37
CA ALA A 241 -0.84 12.74 24.81
C ALA A 241 -0.70 12.86 26.33
N TYR A 242 -1.23 11.90 27.08
CA TYR A 242 -1.07 11.86 28.53
C TYR A 242 0.29 11.36 28.97
N THR A 243 0.83 10.35 28.25
CA THR A 243 2.09 9.70 28.63
C THR A 243 3.31 10.41 28.05
N TYR A 244 3.24 10.88 26.81
CA TYR A 244 4.38 11.49 26.09
C TYR A 244 4.15 12.99 25.94
N GLN A 245 4.43 13.75 27.00
CA GLN A 245 4.22 15.20 27.03
C GLN A 245 5.50 15.96 26.66
N GLY A 246 5.36 17.10 25.99
CA GLY A 246 6.46 18.00 25.61
C GLY A 246 6.57 18.19 24.10
N LEU A 247 7.62 18.92 23.72
CA LEU A 247 7.96 19.25 22.35
C LEU A 247 9.03 18.30 21.81
N SER A 248 8.80 17.79 20.60
CA SER A 248 9.80 17.09 19.81
C SER A 248 9.90 17.72 18.43
N VAL A 249 11.11 17.85 17.89
CA VAL A 249 11.39 18.39 16.55
C VAL A 249 12.35 17.46 15.84
N TYR A 250 12.07 17.20 14.59
CA TYR A 250 12.88 16.35 13.70
C TYR A 250 13.22 17.10 12.43
N GLN A 251 14.50 17.04 12.05
CA GLN A 251 14.98 17.53 10.76
C GLN A 251 15.84 16.46 10.09
N LYS A 252 15.53 16.13 8.84
CA LYS A 252 16.33 15.24 7.99
C LYS A 252 16.71 15.96 6.70
N ILE A 253 17.95 15.75 6.28
CA ILE A 253 18.45 16.12 4.95
C ILE A 253 19.06 14.85 4.36
N GLY A 254 18.67 14.51 3.13
CA GLY A 254 19.17 13.35 2.42
C GLY A 254 19.54 13.70 0.98
N VAL A 255 20.25 12.78 0.33
CA VAL A 255 20.62 12.87 -1.09
C VAL A 255 20.36 11.50 -1.74
N ASN A 256 19.61 11.51 -2.84
CA ASN A 256 19.38 10.35 -3.71
C ASN A 256 19.89 10.63 -5.14
N HIS A 257 19.78 9.66 -6.05
CA HIS A 257 20.31 9.71 -7.42
C HIS A 257 21.82 10.01 -7.46
N VAL A 258 22.57 9.45 -6.54
CA VAL A 258 24.00 9.78 -6.32
C VAL A 258 24.89 9.35 -7.49
N ASP A 259 24.48 8.33 -8.26
CA ASP A 259 25.15 7.89 -9.48
C ASP A 259 25.00 8.86 -10.67
N GLY A 260 24.02 9.75 -10.63
CA GLY A 260 23.75 10.73 -11.69
C GLY A 260 23.24 10.14 -13.03
N ILE A 261 22.95 8.83 -13.10
CA ILE A 261 22.61 8.14 -14.36
C ILE A 261 21.22 8.55 -14.87
N ASP A 262 20.20 8.38 -14.07
CA ASP A 262 18.82 8.68 -14.48
C ASP A 262 18.44 10.13 -14.24
N ARG A 263 18.92 10.69 -13.14
CA ARG A 263 18.73 12.06 -12.68
C ARG A 263 19.98 12.56 -11.97
N LYS A 264 20.17 13.86 -11.91
CA LYS A 264 21.24 14.45 -11.11
C LYS A 264 21.03 14.18 -9.62
N PRO A 265 22.10 14.09 -8.81
CA PRO A 265 22.00 14.01 -7.37
C PRO A 265 21.05 15.07 -6.82
N SER A 266 20.10 14.64 -6.00
CA SER A 266 18.97 15.48 -5.59
C SER A 266 18.79 15.43 -4.08
N VAL A 267 18.50 16.61 -3.52
CA VAL A 267 18.31 16.77 -2.07
C VAL A 267 16.88 16.40 -1.68
N LEU A 268 16.77 15.64 -0.60
CA LEU A 268 15.52 15.34 0.10
C LEU A 268 15.56 16.04 1.46
N THR A 269 14.45 16.67 1.85
CA THR A 269 14.28 17.28 3.18
C THR A 269 13.00 16.80 3.84
N GLU A 270 13.05 16.58 5.14
CA GLU A 270 11.87 16.28 5.96
C GLU A 270 11.98 17.02 7.29
N THR A 271 10.91 17.70 7.68
CA THR A 271 10.80 18.43 8.95
C THR A 271 9.53 17.98 9.64
N ALA A 272 9.63 17.53 10.89
CA ALA A 272 8.47 17.18 11.69
C ALA A 272 8.51 17.86 13.07
N ILE A 273 7.32 18.17 13.58
CA ILE A 273 7.11 18.77 14.91
C ILE A 273 5.98 18.00 15.59
N ARG A 274 6.19 17.64 16.85
CA ARG A 274 5.18 17.06 17.74
C ARG A 274 5.13 17.85 19.04
N TRP A 275 3.94 18.23 19.46
CA TRP A 275 3.70 18.84 20.76
C TRP A 275 2.47 18.22 21.43
N ALA A 276 2.64 17.79 22.67
CA ALA A 276 1.54 17.24 23.45
C ALA A 276 1.65 17.70 24.91
N GLN A 277 0.51 17.96 25.54
CA GLN A 277 0.45 18.42 26.91
C GLN A 277 -0.91 18.12 27.55
N THR A 278 -0.90 17.88 28.87
CA THR A 278 -2.11 17.85 29.69
C THR A 278 -2.39 19.24 30.29
N PHE A 279 -3.66 19.52 30.58
CA PHE A 279 -4.09 20.77 31.19
C PHE A 279 -5.41 20.60 31.98
N GLY A 280 -5.82 21.65 32.69
CA GLY A 280 -7.02 21.65 33.53
C GLY A 280 -6.81 20.99 34.90
N ALA A 281 -7.86 20.98 35.72
CA ALA A 281 -7.84 20.33 37.02
C ALA A 281 -7.59 18.82 36.85
N ASP A 282 -6.77 18.23 37.69
CA ASP A 282 -6.37 16.81 37.69
C ASP A 282 -5.84 16.29 36.37
N SER A 283 -5.30 17.19 35.50
CA SER A 283 -4.79 16.82 34.15
C SER A 283 -5.79 16.00 33.32
N ARG A 284 -7.09 16.30 33.42
CA ARG A 284 -8.15 15.57 32.72
C ARG A 284 -8.18 15.84 31.22
N TRP A 285 -7.73 17.01 30.81
CA TRP A 285 -7.59 17.35 29.38
C TRP A 285 -6.20 17.04 28.87
N ALA A 286 -6.11 16.59 27.65
CA ALA A 286 -4.85 16.52 26.92
C ALA A 286 -5.05 16.91 25.47
N TYR A 287 -4.04 17.49 24.85
CA TYR A 287 -4.01 17.71 23.42
C TYR A 287 -2.69 17.22 22.83
N LYS A 288 -2.72 16.93 21.54
CA LYS A 288 -1.57 16.56 20.73
C LYS A 288 -1.69 17.20 19.36
N VAL A 289 -0.60 17.80 18.87
CA VAL A 289 -0.50 18.35 17.51
C VAL A 289 0.77 17.83 16.87
N ASN A 290 0.66 17.38 15.62
CA ASN A 290 1.77 16.95 14.80
C ASN A 290 1.72 17.64 13.44
N LEU A 291 2.89 17.97 12.92
CA LEU A 291 3.08 18.48 11.57
C LEU A 291 4.32 17.82 10.97
N ASP A 292 4.24 17.40 9.70
CA ASP A 292 5.35 16.81 8.96
C ASP A 292 5.31 17.31 7.51
N TYR A 293 6.47 17.70 7.00
CA TYR A 293 6.66 18.12 5.63
C TYR A 293 7.91 17.46 5.04
N LEU A 294 7.68 16.63 4.02
CA LEU A 294 8.73 16.01 3.21
C LEU A 294 8.69 16.55 1.79
N ARG A 295 9.87 16.81 1.21
CA ARG A 295 10.05 17.15 -0.20
C ARG A 295 11.30 16.47 -0.73
N GLY A 296 11.21 15.95 -1.95
CA GLY A 296 12.35 15.29 -2.61
C GLY A 296 12.14 15.11 -4.10
N THR A 297 13.11 14.50 -4.76
CA THR A 297 13.00 14.03 -6.15
C THR A 297 12.75 12.53 -6.16
N ASP A 298 11.67 12.12 -6.81
CA ASP A 298 11.24 10.71 -6.84
C ASP A 298 12.19 9.82 -7.64
N TRP A 299 12.17 8.53 -7.33
CA TRP A 299 12.78 7.51 -8.15
C TRP A 299 12.17 7.48 -9.56
N LEU A 300 12.97 7.15 -10.56
CA LEU A 300 12.50 7.07 -11.95
C LEU A 300 12.34 5.61 -12.37
N SER A 301 11.21 5.28 -12.98
CA SER A 301 11.08 4.01 -13.69
C SER A 301 11.66 4.17 -15.09
N ASN A 302 12.80 3.52 -15.34
CA ASN A 302 13.58 3.67 -16.57
C ASN A 302 13.97 2.34 -17.23
N THR A 303 13.45 1.24 -16.75
CA THR A 303 13.69 -0.08 -17.33
C THR A 303 12.95 -0.20 -18.66
N GLN A 304 13.68 -0.52 -19.74
CA GLN A 304 13.16 -0.58 -21.12
C GLN A 304 13.03 -2.02 -21.62
N ASN A 305 12.59 -2.94 -20.77
CA ASN A 305 12.34 -4.31 -21.18
C ASN A 305 11.11 -4.37 -22.07
N ASP A 306 11.23 -5.04 -23.21
CA ASP A 306 10.10 -5.33 -24.10
C ASP A 306 9.25 -6.43 -23.48
N GLN A 307 7.92 -6.24 -23.42
CA GLN A 307 6.98 -7.27 -22.97
C GLN A 307 6.86 -8.42 -23.98
N ASN A 308 7.25 -8.20 -25.23
CA ASN A 308 7.44 -9.25 -26.22
C ASN A 308 8.79 -9.93 -25.97
N PRO A 309 8.84 -11.07 -25.23
CA PRO A 309 10.06 -11.49 -24.59
C PRO A 309 11.10 -12.08 -25.56
N GLN A 310 12.37 -11.99 -25.15
CA GLN A 310 13.46 -12.93 -25.47
C GLN A 310 14.09 -12.82 -26.86
N GLY A 311 14.09 -11.61 -27.45
CA GLY A 311 14.78 -11.40 -28.72
C GLY A 311 14.11 -12.11 -29.91
N LEU A 312 12.94 -12.71 -29.72
CA LEU A 312 12.13 -13.27 -30.78
C LEU A 312 11.08 -12.26 -31.21
N SER A 313 10.85 -12.10 -32.51
CA SER A 313 9.74 -11.30 -33.02
C SER A 313 8.43 -12.06 -32.86
N THR A 314 7.83 -11.99 -31.65
CA THR A 314 6.52 -12.62 -31.44
C THR A 314 5.40 -11.90 -32.19
N SER A 315 5.61 -10.62 -32.53
CA SER A 315 4.65 -9.81 -33.31
C SER A 315 4.80 -9.99 -34.82
N ASN A 316 6.02 -10.29 -35.29
CA ASN A 316 6.37 -10.50 -36.70
C ASN A 316 7.21 -11.80 -36.88
N PRO A 317 6.65 -12.98 -36.55
CA PRO A 317 7.43 -14.21 -36.42
C PRO A 317 8.10 -14.70 -37.74
N ALA A 318 7.56 -14.29 -38.88
CA ALA A 318 8.16 -14.59 -40.18
C ALA A 318 9.42 -13.75 -40.48
N PHE A 319 9.75 -12.77 -39.70
CA PHE A 319 10.85 -11.81 -39.90
C PHE A 319 11.73 -11.71 -38.64
N PRO A 320 12.60 -12.69 -38.38
CA PRO A 320 13.45 -12.71 -37.19
C PRO A 320 14.37 -11.47 -37.05
N GLN A 321 14.71 -10.83 -38.17
CA GLN A 321 15.50 -9.59 -38.19
C GLN A 321 14.78 -8.37 -37.58
N LEU A 322 13.47 -8.46 -37.33
CA LEU A 322 12.65 -7.47 -36.62
C LEU A 322 12.52 -7.80 -35.15
N ALA A 323 13.42 -8.58 -34.55
CA ALA A 323 13.44 -8.89 -33.13
C ALA A 323 14.33 -7.92 -32.33
N GLY A 324 14.16 -7.90 -31.00
CA GLY A 324 14.97 -7.10 -30.10
C GLY A 324 14.82 -5.59 -30.38
N ALA A 325 15.92 -4.88 -30.46
CA ALA A 325 15.93 -3.43 -30.68
C ALA A 325 15.32 -2.98 -32.03
N ALA A 326 15.24 -3.89 -33.00
CA ALA A 326 14.62 -3.63 -34.31
C ALA A 326 13.12 -3.92 -34.33
N ASN A 327 12.52 -4.36 -33.22
CA ASN A 327 11.10 -4.71 -33.16
C ASN A 327 10.21 -3.47 -33.41
N PRO A 328 9.49 -3.39 -34.54
CA PRO A 328 8.61 -2.25 -34.81
C PRO A 328 7.34 -2.26 -33.95
N ALA A 329 7.06 -3.36 -33.26
CA ALA A 329 5.93 -3.55 -32.37
C ALA A 329 6.37 -3.69 -30.91
N ALA A 330 7.52 -3.11 -30.52
CA ALA A 330 8.01 -3.16 -29.15
C ALA A 330 7.04 -2.48 -28.17
N ASP A 331 6.76 -3.16 -27.06
CA ASP A 331 5.96 -2.69 -25.92
C ASP A 331 6.87 -2.60 -24.71
N LEU A 332 7.46 -1.42 -24.46
CA LEU A 332 8.47 -1.26 -23.42
C LEU A 332 7.83 -0.92 -22.07
N TRP A 333 8.34 -1.49 -20.99
CA TRP A 333 7.77 -1.38 -19.63
C TRP A 333 7.49 0.06 -19.18
N ASN A 334 8.35 1.01 -19.47
CA ASN A 334 8.24 2.40 -18.98
C ASN A 334 8.12 3.40 -20.14
N ARG A 335 7.52 2.96 -21.24
CA ARG A 335 7.07 3.76 -22.37
C ARG A 335 5.57 3.56 -22.53
N TYR A 336 4.83 4.61 -22.80
CA TYR A 336 3.37 4.62 -22.84
C TYR A 336 2.87 5.10 -24.19
N GLY A 337 1.74 4.57 -24.64
CA GLY A 337 1.19 4.83 -25.97
C GLY A 337 1.66 3.86 -27.05
N ASP A 338 2.61 3.01 -26.73
CA ASP A 338 3.18 1.96 -27.60
C ASP A 338 2.68 0.55 -27.29
N ASP A 339 1.69 0.39 -26.41
CA ASP A 339 1.26 -0.92 -25.90
C ASP A 339 0.77 -1.86 -27.03
N THR A 340 1.05 -3.17 -26.89
CA THR A 340 0.71 -4.21 -27.85
C THR A 340 -0.79 -4.26 -28.17
N ASN A 341 -1.63 -3.89 -27.21
CA ASN A 341 -3.08 -3.81 -27.41
C ASN A 341 -3.47 -2.70 -28.38
N SER A 342 -2.53 -1.83 -28.68
CA SER A 342 -2.63 -0.68 -29.58
C SER A 342 -1.92 -0.88 -30.91
N SER A 343 -1.40 -2.07 -31.20
CA SER A 343 -0.69 -2.38 -32.43
C SER A 343 -1.55 -2.21 -33.69
N LEU A 344 -0.90 -1.85 -34.78
CA LEU A 344 -1.48 -1.74 -36.13
C LEU A 344 -0.96 -2.89 -37.01
N SER A 345 -1.83 -3.47 -37.80
CA SER A 345 -1.43 -4.36 -38.91
C SER A 345 -1.35 -3.53 -40.18
N ILE A 346 -0.17 -3.47 -40.79
CA ILE A 346 0.07 -2.85 -42.09
C ILE A 346 0.40 -3.93 -43.11
N THR A 347 -0.12 -3.80 -44.34
CA THR A 347 0.11 -4.76 -45.43
C THR A 347 0.77 -4.06 -46.60
N ILE A 348 1.91 -4.59 -47.05
CA ILE A 348 2.67 -4.07 -48.19
C ILE A 348 3.14 -5.21 -49.11
N PRO A 349 3.35 -4.94 -50.41
CA PRO A 349 4.11 -5.84 -51.28
C PRO A 349 5.55 -5.94 -50.79
N TYR A 350 5.99 -7.15 -50.46
CA TYR A 350 7.37 -7.42 -50.02
C TYR A 350 7.77 -8.83 -50.44
N GLN A 351 8.95 -8.94 -51.14
CA GLN A 351 9.45 -10.23 -51.67
C GLN A 351 8.41 -11.01 -52.53
N GLY A 352 7.71 -10.26 -53.40
CA GLY A 352 6.76 -10.85 -54.33
C GLY A 352 5.40 -11.30 -53.72
N LYS A 353 5.12 -10.99 -52.47
CA LYS A 353 3.88 -11.29 -51.76
C LYS A 353 3.37 -10.08 -50.99
N ASN A 354 2.08 -10.03 -50.73
CA ASN A 354 1.53 -9.09 -49.74
C ASN A 354 1.85 -9.59 -48.34
N GLN A 355 2.73 -8.86 -47.63
CA GLN A 355 3.14 -9.18 -46.28
C GLN A 355 2.45 -8.23 -45.27
N ALA A 356 1.92 -8.81 -44.21
CA ALA A 356 1.40 -8.07 -43.07
C ALA A 356 2.48 -7.92 -41.98
N PHE A 357 2.65 -6.71 -41.49
CA PHE A 357 3.57 -6.37 -40.39
C PHE A 357 2.78 -5.76 -39.24
N THR A 358 3.08 -6.19 -38.04
CA THR A 358 2.59 -5.57 -36.80
C THR A 358 3.54 -4.46 -36.38
N VAL A 359 3.00 -3.28 -36.14
CA VAL A 359 3.75 -2.09 -35.70
C VAL A 359 2.97 -1.38 -34.58
N THR A 360 3.65 -0.66 -33.69
CA THR A 360 3.05 0.18 -32.66
C THR A 360 3.43 1.65 -32.88
N ARG A 361 2.73 2.56 -32.21
CA ARG A 361 3.11 3.99 -32.13
C ARG A 361 4.42 4.10 -31.33
N THR A 362 5.07 5.26 -31.47
CA THR A 362 6.37 5.52 -30.79
C THR A 362 6.22 5.68 -29.28
N GLY A 363 5.11 6.27 -28.82
CA GLY A 363 4.86 6.47 -27.39
C GLY A 363 5.80 7.47 -26.75
N TYR A 364 5.72 7.62 -25.42
CA TYR A 364 6.51 8.55 -24.62
C TYR A 364 7.05 7.86 -23.38
N TYR A 365 8.31 8.17 -23.01
CA TYR A 365 8.93 7.61 -21.81
C TYR A 365 8.36 8.24 -20.54
N GLU A 366 8.36 7.49 -19.42
CA GLU A 366 7.86 7.95 -18.14
C GLU A 366 8.51 9.28 -17.70
N LYS A 367 9.82 9.43 -17.91
CA LYS A 367 10.57 10.63 -17.53
C LYS A 367 10.01 11.93 -18.13
N ASP A 368 9.38 11.86 -19.31
CA ASP A 368 8.80 12.99 -20.04
C ASP A 368 7.36 13.29 -19.59
N LEU A 369 6.70 12.32 -18.97
CA LEU A 369 5.30 12.38 -18.59
C LEU A 369 5.08 12.75 -17.12
N VAL A 370 5.98 12.37 -16.21
CA VAL A 370 5.82 12.57 -14.76
C VAL A 370 6.41 13.89 -14.26
N ASN A 371 5.92 14.35 -13.10
CA ASN A 371 6.60 15.38 -12.31
C ASN A 371 7.59 14.68 -11.36
N PRO A 372 8.88 14.96 -11.43
CA PRO A 372 9.86 14.33 -10.56
C PRO A 372 9.83 14.80 -9.11
N ILE A 373 9.28 15.96 -8.83
CA ILE A 373 9.25 16.52 -7.48
C ILE A 373 8.04 15.95 -6.74
N VAL A 374 8.27 15.40 -5.56
CA VAL A 374 7.25 14.88 -4.68
C VAL A 374 7.24 15.60 -3.34
N ARG A 375 6.04 15.74 -2.80
CA ARG A 375 5.77 16.32 -1.48
C ARG A 375 4.92 15.38 -0.67
N ASN A 376 5.12 15.40 0.64
CA ASN A 376 4.16 14.84 1.58
C ASN A 376 3.96 15.81 2.75
N ILE A 377 2.71 16.12 3.05
CA ILE A 377 2.34 16.94 4.22
C ILE A 377 1.43 16.08 5.09
N LYS A 378 1.76 15.97 6.36
CA LYS A 378 0.92 15.32 7.36
C LYS A 378 0.63 16.29 8.48
N ALA A 379 -0.61 16.39 8.87
CA ALA A 379 -1.03 17.17 10.04
C ALA A 379 -2.02 16.33 10.87
N ASP A 380 -1.82 16.33 12.18
CA ASP A 380 -2.69 15.64 13.13
C ASP A 380 -2.96 16.58 14.31
N ALA A 381 -4.22 16.66 14.72
CA ALA A 381 -4.64 17.39 15.90
C ALA A 381 -5.63 16.54 16.71
N SER A 382 -5.32 16.30 17.96
CA SER A 382 -6.12 15.45 18.84
C SER A 382 -6.43 16.18 20.15
N LEU A 383 -7.65 16.03 20.64
CA LEU A 383 -8.11 16.51 21.91
C LEU A 383 -8.70 15.33 22.70
N TYR A 384 -8.32 15.22 23.96
CA TYR A 384 -8.73 14.15 24.85
C TYR A 384 -9.32 14.73 26.13
N TYR A 385 -10.33 14.07 26.67
CA TYR A 385 -10.93 14.41 27.97
C TYR A 385 -11.29 13.16 28.78
N LYS A 386 -10.74 13.03 29.97
CA LYS A 386 -11.13 11.99 30.93
C LYS A 386 -12.41 12.42 31.64
N LEU A 387 -13.53 11.83 31.27
CA LEU A 387 -14.81 11.98 31.97
C LEU A 387 -14.70 11.43 33.39
N THR A 388 -14.04 10.27 33.52
CA THR A 388 -13.62 9.66 34.79
C THR A 388 -12.24 9.06 34.59
N ASP A 389 -11.62 8.51 35.62
CA ASP A 389 -10.31 7.81 35.50
C ASP A 389 -10.38 6.58 34.57
N LYS A 390 -11.59 6.05 34.32
CA LYS A 390 -11.84 4.86 33.51
C LYS A 390 -12.58 5.16 32.19
N LEU A 391 -12.94 6.40 31.94
CA LEU A 391 -13.74 6.78 30.77
C LEU A 391 -13.15 8.03 30.11
N GLU A 392 -12.74 7.90 28.86
CA GLU A 392 -12.14 8.93 28.06
C GLU A 392 -12.96 9.16 26.78
N VAL A 393 -13.17 10.41 26.40
CA VAL A 393 -13.63 10.81 25.09
C VAL A 393 -12.51 11.53 24.35
N SER A 394 -12.35 11.24 23.06
CA SER A 394 -11.34 11.91 22.24
C SER A 394 -11.88 12.25 20.85
N TYR A 395 -11.38 13.37 20.32
CA TYR A 395 -11.57 13.75 18.95
C TYR A 395 -10.21 13.89 18.27
N ASN A 396 -10.06 13.28 17.10
CA ASN A 396 -8.84 13.33 16.30
C ASN A 396 -9.17 13.82 14.89
N TYR A 397 -8.45 14.82 14.42
CA TYR A 397 -8.40 15.25 13.03
C TYR A 397 -7.05 14.92 12.43
N ARG A 398 -7.03 14.26 11.28
CA ARG A 398 -5.81 13.94 10.54
C ARG A 398 -5.95 14.36 9.08
N PHE A 399 -4.91 15.01 8.56
CA PHE A 399 -4.81 15.46 7.18
C PHE A 399 -3.53 14.93 6.56
N GLY A 400 -3.62 14.44 5.33
CA GLY A 400 -2.48 14.09 4.50
C GLY A 400 -2.62 14.66 3.11
N LEU A 401 -1.52 15.20 2.57
CA LEU A 401 -1.36 15.55 1.16
C LEU A 401 -0.13 14.85 0.62
N MET A 402 -0.23 14.22 -0.56
CA MET A 402 0.90 13.53 -1.18
C MET A 402 0.96 13.73 -2.68
N ASP A 403 2.20 13.78 -3.19
CA ASP A 403 2.55 13.62 -4.59
C ASP A 403 3.38 12.33 -4.74
N GLY A 404 3.38 11.72 -5.93
CA GLY A 404 4.17 10.54 -6.21
C GLY A 404 3.73 9.81 -7.46
N VAL A 405 4.39 8.70 -7.78
CA VAL A 405 3.99 7.81 -8.87
C VAL A 405 3.42 6.52 -8.28
N PHE A 406 2.28 6.11 -8.78
CA PHE A 406 1.56 4.92 -8.33
C PHE A 406 1.26 3.97 -9.49
N GLN A 407 1.48 2.67 -9.29
CA GLN A 407 1.18 1.63 -10.27
C GLN A 407 0.04 0.72 -9.79
N ARG A 408 -0.94 0.51 -10.69
CA ARG A 408 -1.93 -0.55 -10.58
C ARG A 408 -2.09 -1.24 -11.95
N GLY A 409 -3.23 -1.31 -12.56
CA GLY A 409 -3.38 -1.77 -13.95
C GLY A 409 -2.94 -0.74 -15.00
N ASN A 410 -2.55 0.43 -14.57
CA ASN A 410 -1.94 1.55 -15.29
C ASN A 410 -1.01 2.31 -14.34
N LYS A 411 -0.18 3.19 -14.86
CA LYS A 411 0.66 4.09 -14.08
C LYS A 411 0.00 5.44 -13.93
N ILE A 412 0.05 6.01 -12.74
CA ILE A 412 -0.66 7.22 -12.35
C ILE A 412 0.34 8.17 -11.70
N GLN A 413 0.40 9.40 -12.19
CA GLN A 413 1.00 10.50 -11.42
C GLN A 413 -0.04 10.96 -10.39
N LEU A 414 0.28 10.80 -9.12
CA LEU A 414 -0.45 11.41 -8.03
C LEU A 414 0.05 12.85 -7.85
N ASP A 415 -0.86 13.82 -7.85
CA ASP A 415 -0.54 15.24 -7.70
C ASP A 415 -1.58 15.92 -6.82
N GLY A 416 -1.17 16.28 -5.61
CA GLY A 416 -2.03 16.92 -4.63
C GLY A 416 -3.16 16.00 -4.11
N VAL A 417 -2.92 14.69 -4.01
CA VAL A 417 -3.89 13.77 -3.38
C VAL A 417 -4.06 14.15 -1.93
N THR A 418 -5.29 14.42 -1.51
CA THR A 418 -5.62 14.75 -0.14
C THR A 418 -6.53 13.70 0.49
N VAL A 419 -6.25 13.39 1.76
CA VAL A 419 -7.14 12.59 2.59
C VAL A 419 -7.30 13.28 3.94
N GLN A 420 -8.55 13.39 4.38
CA GLN A 420 -8.90 13.94 5.68
C GLN A 420 -9.64 12.88 6.48
N ASN A 421 -9.28 12.75 7.74
CA ASN A 421 -9.95 11.84 8.67
C ASN A 421 -10.42 12.60 9.91
N HIS A 422 -11.65 12.37 10.30
CA HIS A 422 -12.24 12.85 11.56
C HIS A 422 -12.66 11.63 12.37
N LYS A 423 -12.14 11.46 13.56
CA LYS A 423 -12.46 10.35 14.47
C LYS A 423 -12.98 10.89 15.80
N LEU A 424 -14.11 10.36 16.25
CA LEU A 424 -14.62 10.48 17.61
C LEU A 424 -14.54 9.10 18.28
N GLU A 425 -13.97 9.03 19.48
CA GLU A 425 -13.81 7.78 20.22
C GLU A 425 -14.23 7.98 21.68
N LEU A 426 -14.99 7.02 22.18
CA LEU A 426 -15.30 6.85 23.60
C LEU A 426 -14.65 5.53 24.06
N LYS A 427 -13.70 5.63 24.99
CA LYS A 427 -12.93 4.50 25.52
C LYS A 427 -13.16 4.32 27.00
N GLY A 428 -13.70 3.17 27.37
CA GLY A 428 -13.83 2.72 28.76
C GLY A 428 -12.71 1.74 29.15
N SER A 429 -12.76 1.21 30.35
CA SER A 429 -11.81 0.17 30.82
C SER A 429 -11.97 -1.14 30.04
N ASP A 430 -13.17 -1.45 29.60
CA ASP A 430 -13.57 -2.73 29.02
C ASP A 430 -14.29 -2.60 27.67
N PHE A 431 -14.46 -1.39 27.16
CA PHE A 431 -15.07 -1.17 25.84
C PHE A 431 -14.44 0.01 25.08
N VAL A 432 -14.59 -0.01 23.77
CA VAL A 432 -14.29 1.10 22.87
C VAL A 432 -15.44 1.25 21.89
N VAL A 433 -15.93 2.47 21.73
CA VAL A 433 -16.87 2.84 20.66
C VAL A 433 -16.23 3.97 19.89
N ARG A 434 -16.16 3.83 18.56
CA ARG A 434 -15.62 4.87 17.67
C ARG A 434 -16.47 5.08 16.44
N ALA A 435 -16.46 6.31 15.98
CA ALA A 435 -16.99 6.69 14.67
C ALA A 435 -15.97 7.55 13.95
N TYR A 436 -15.80 7.33 12.65
CA TYR A 436 -14.91 8.15 11.84
C TYR A 436 -15.43 8.35 10.42
N THR A 437 -14.96 9.41 9.81
CA THR A 437 -15.13 9.64 8.37
C THR A 437 -13.77 9.86 7.71
N LEU A 438 -13.63 9.39 6.49
CA LEU A 438 -12.45 9.57 5.65
C LEU A 438 -12.91 10.22 4.34
N LEU A 439 -12.32 11.36 4.00
CA LEU A 439 -12.63 12.14 2.81
C LEU A 439 -11.45 12.08 1.86
N GLU A 440 -11.65 11.56 0.66
CA GLU A 440 -10.61 11.37 -0.36
C GLU A 440 -10.85 12.29 -1.56
N ASN A 441 -9.76 12.90 -2.04
CA ASN A 441 -9.71 13.67 -3.27
C ASN A 441 -8.38 13.45 -3.97
N THR A 442 -8.39 13.04 -5.23
CA THR A 442 -7.17 12.74 -6.01
C THR A 442 -6.49 13.98 -6.58
N GLY A 443 -6.97 15.19 -6.32
CA GLY A 443 -6.33 16.43 -6.77
C GLY A 443 -6.22 16.54 -8.29
N ASN A 444 -5.01 16.86 -8.76
CA ASN A 444 -4.67 17.00 -10.18
C ASN A 444 -4.01 15.74 -10.75
N SER A 445 -4.23 14.59 -10.15
CA SER A 445 -3.65 13.31 -10.60
C SER A 445 -4.07 12.94 -12.03
N TYR A 446 -3.21 12.20 -12.73
CA TYR A 446 -3.49 11.79 -14.11
C TYR A 446 -2.87 10.43 -14.46
N ASN A 447 -3.44 9.78 -15.47
CA ASN A 447 -3.01 8.48 -15.97
C ASN A 447 -2.00 8.65 -17.11
N LEU A 448 -0.84 7.94 -17.05
CA LEU A 448 0.25 8.10 -18.02
C LEU A 448 -0.11 7.52 -19.40
N ASN A 449 -0.75 6.36 -19.44
CA ASN A 449 -1.09 5.73 -20.72
C ASN A 449 -2.12 6.54 -21.54
N PRO A 450 -3.25 6.99 -20.97
CA PRO A 450 -4.13 7.95 -21.66
C PRO A 450 -3.44 9.25 -22.05
N LEU A 451 -2.53 9.77 -21.23
CA LEU A 451 -1.75 10.97 -21.58
C LEU A 451 -0.93 10.73 -22.86
N ALA A 452 -0.14 9.65 -22.89
CA ALA A 452 0.71 9.34 -24.04
C ALA A 452 -0.10 9.06 -25.31
N LEU A 453 -1.20 8.29 -25.20
CA LEU A 453 -2.11 8.00 -26.31
C LEU A 453 -2.72 9.29 -26.90
N ASN A 454 -3.18 10.21 -26.04
CA ASN A 454 -3.78 11.45 -26.51
C ASN A 454 -2.72 12.40 -27.10
N LEU A 455 -1.50 12.44 -26.56
CA LEU A 455 -0.37 13.15 -27.18
C LEU A 455 -0.09 12.62 -28.61
N ASP A 456 -0.01 11.31 -28.80
CA ASP A 456 0.22 10.70 -30.11
C ASP A 456 -0.94 10.96 -31.08
N LEU A 457 -2.19 10.89 -30.62
CA LEU A 457 -3.37 11.10 -31.46
C LEU A 457 -3.48 12.52 -32.01
N GLN A 458 -2.90 13.53 -31.35
CA GLN A 458 -2.84 14.89 -31.90
C GLN A 458 -2.02 14.99 -33.19
N ASN A 459 -1.05 14.08 -33.40
CA ASN A 459 -0.31 13.95 -34.67
C ASN A 459 -1.06 13.11 -35.75
N GLY A 460 -2.36 12.97 -35.60
CA GLY A 460 -3.24 12.21 -36.49
C GLY A 460 -3.70 10.87 -35.92
N SER A 461 -4.83 10.42 -36.43
CA SER A 461 -5.40 9.11 -36.06
C SER A 461 -4.44 7.96 -36.42
N ASN A 462 -4.70 6.78 -35.86
CA ASN A 462 -3.93 5.57 -36.18
C ASN A 462 -3.96 5.24 -37.67
N THR A 463 -5.09 5.50 -38.35
CA THR A 463 -5.21 5.34 -39.80
C THR A 463 -4.30 6.28 -40.56
N VAL A 464 -4.24 7.55 -40.17
CA VAL A 464 -3.35 8.57 -40.79
C VAL A 464 -1.89 8.20 -40.56
N TRP A 465 -1.50 7.91 -39.31
CA TRP A 465 -0.14 7.53 -38.97
C TRP A 465 0.29 6.24 -39.69
N GLY A 466 -0.56 5.20 -39.67
CA GLY A 466 -0.31 3.94 -40.37
C GLY A 466 -0.18 4.11 -41.88
N GLY A 467 -0.96 5.00 -42.50
CA GLY A 467 -0.83 5.37 -43.91
C GLY A 467 0.52 6.01 -44.26
N LYS A 468 0.96 7.01 -43.47
CA LYS A 468 2.30 7.62 -43.57
C LYS A 468 3.40 6.57 -43.42
N PHE A 469 3.29 5.71 -42.40
CA PHE A 469 4.24 4.62 -42.15
C PHE A 469 4.34 3.66 -43.34
N THR A 470 3.18 3.20 -43.83
CA THR A 470 3.10 2.27 -44.98
C THR A 470 3.74 2.85 -46.24
N THR A 471 3.40 4.10 -46.54
CA THR A 471 3.97 4.79 -47.73
C THR A 471 5.49 4.94 -47.63
N ALA A 472 5.99 5.38 -46.46
CA ALA A 472 7.42 5.53 -46.23
C ALA A 472 8.17 4.20 -46.23
N LEU A 473 7.60 3.16 -45.59
CA LEU A 473 8.17 1.81 -45.57
C LEU A 473 8.35 1.27 -47.01
N GLN A 474 7.29 1.36 -47.84
CA GLN A 474 7.32 0.88 -49.21
C GLN A 474 8.39 1.66 -50.04
N SER A 475 8.48 2.98 -49.84
CA SER A 475 9.49 3.80 -50.54
C SER A 475 10.91 3.39 -50.15
N GLN A 476 11.21 3.14 -48.90
CA GLN A 476 12.54 2.70 -48.43
C GLN A 476 12.91 1.32 -48.96
N LEU A 477 11.95 0.38 -48.95
CA LEU A 477 12.16 -0.96 -49.49
C LEU A 477 12.40 -0.95 -51.01
N ASN A 478 11.67 -0.10 -51.73
CA ASN A 478 11.88 0.08 -53.19
C ASN A 478 13.25 0.71 -53.49
N ALA A 479 13.80 1.50 -52.60
CA ALA A 479 15.16 2.04 -52.64
C ALA A 479 16.26 1.04 -52.22
N GLY A 480 15.90 -0.21 -51.92
CA GLY A 480 16.83 -1.26 -51.54
C GLY A 480 17.32 -1.20 -50.09
N VAL A 481 16.67 -0.40 -49.23
CA VAL A 481 16.99 -0.34 -47.80
C VAL A 481 16.58 -1.63 -47.12
N GLY A 482 17.43 -2.21 -46.28
CA GLY A 482 17.12 -3.42 -45.52
C GLY A 482 15.94 -3.22 -44.58
N LEU A 483 15.13 -4.27 -44.37
CA LEU A 483 13.84 -4.20 -43.65
C LEU A 483 13.91 -3.51 -42.27
N PRO A 484 14.86 -3.79 -41.35
CA PRO A 484 14.93 -3.09 -40.05
C PRO A 484 15.15 -1.59 -40.18
N ALA A 485 16.08 -1.17 -41.05
CA ALA A 485 16.36 0.24 -41.29
C ALA A 485 15.17 0.95 -41.97
N ALA A 486 14.52 0.28 -42.92
CA ALA A 486 13.32 0.76 -43.58
C ALA A 486 12.16 0.97 -42.56
N MET A 487 11.95 0.06 -41.58
CA MET A 487 10.96 0.22 -40.49
C MET A 487 11.29 1.44 -39.63
N THR A 488 12.57 1.67 -39.30
CA THR A 488 13.00 2.84 -38.51
C THR A 488 12.73 4.14 -39.27
N ALA A 489 13.11 4.20 -40.55
CA ALA A 489 12.86 5.36 -41.38
C ALA A 489 11.36 5.65 -41.58
N ALA A 490 10.57 4.60 -41.78
CA ALA A 490 9.12 4.71 -41.89
C ALA A 490 8.47 5.27 -40.62
N ARG A 491 8.95 4.84 -39.43
CA ARG A 491 8.50 5.38 -38.14
C ARG A 491 8.82 6.88 -38.05
N ALA A 492 10.05 7.29 -38.35
CA ALA A 492 10.45 8.70 -38.30
C ALA A 492 9.58 9.56 -39.24
N ALA A 493 9.25 9.06 -40.44
CA ALA A 493 8.36 9.75 -41.37
C ALA A 493 6.91 9.85 -40.86
N ALA A 494 6.40 8.80 -40.22
CA ALA A 494 5.07 8.79 -39.65
C ALA A 494 4.94 9.72 -38.42
N ASP A 495 6.01 9.84 -37.63
CA ASP A 495 6.08 10.70 -36.44
C ASP A 495 6.33 12.18 -36.76
N ALA A 496 6.63 12.53 -38.02
CA ALA A 496 6.89 13.91 -38.41
C ALA A 496 5.74 14.85 -38.00
N GLY A 497 6.05 15.91 -37.23
CA GLY A 497 5.09 16.87 -36.69
C GLY A 497 4.51 16.46 -35.29
N ARG A 498 5.01 15.38 -34.72
CA ARG A 498 4.67 14.97 -33.35
C ARG A 498 5.16 16.00 -32.33
N ALA A 499 4.41 16.20 -31.23
CA ALA A 499 4.85 17.00 -30.11
C ALA A 499 5.99 16.29 -29.36
N GLU A 500 7.21 16.80 -29.50
CA GLU A 500 8.40 16.19 -28.91
C GLU A 500 8.67 16.73 -27.51
N PRO A 501 9.07 15.85 -26.54
CA PRO A 501 9.42 16.24 -25.19
C PRO A 501 10.48 17.37 -25.16
N GLY A 502 10.31 18.30 -24.23
CA GLY A 502 11.19 19.49 -24.10
C GLY A 502 10.78 20.69 -24.95
N THR A 503 9.78 20.55 -25.82
CA THR A 503 9.24 21.69 -26.60
C THR A 503 8.07 22.36 -25.88
N GLN A 504 7.81 23.64 -26.14
CA GLN A 504 6.67 24.35 -25.61
C GLN A 504 5.34 23.70 -26.05
N ALA A 505 5.26 23.31 -27.33
CA ALA A 505 4.08 22.61 -27.89
C ALA A 505 3.75 21.32 -27.12
N PHE A 506 4.75 20.53 -26.76
CA PHE A 506 4.57 19.36 -25.91
C PHE A 506 4.01 19.73 -24.52
N ASN A 507 4.61 20.74 -23.87
CA ASN A 507 4.21 21.16 -22.54
C ASN A 507 2.77 21.71 -22.52
N ASP A 508 2.39 22.51 -23.48
CA ASP A 508 1.04 23.07 -23.61
C ASP A 508 0.01 21.97 -23.86
N LEU A 509 0.30 21.05 -24.77
CA LEU A 509 -0.57 19.93 -25.07
C LEU A 509 -0.70 18.97 -23.88
N LYS A 510 0.42 18.66 -23.21
CA LYS A 510 0.42 17.87 -21.98
C LYS A 510 -0.47 18.52 -20.91
N ALA A 511 -0.32 19.84 -20.68
CA ALA A 511 -1.14 20.57 -19.71
C ALA A 511 -2.63 20.51 -20.05
N GLN A 512 -3.00 20.65 -21.33
CA GLN A 512 -4.37 20.51 -21.79
C GLN A 512 -4.93 19.11 -21.53
N ILE A 513 -4.19 18.05 -21.86
CA ILE A 513 -4.63 16.66 -21.72
C ILE A 513 -4.77 16.27 -20.23
N ILE A 514 -3.83 16.65 -19.37
CA ILE A 514 -3.92 16.37 -17.93
C ILE A 514 -5.05 17.17 -17.24
N GLY A 515 -5.43 18.32 -17.77
CA GLY A 515 -6.56 19.11 -17.29
C GLY A 515 -7.93 18.64 -17.80
N THR A 516 -7.96 17.67 -18.72
CA THR A 516 -9.18 17.11 -19.31
C THR A 516 -9.47 15.73 -18.73
N ASN A 517 -10.73 15.50 -18.34
CA ASN A 517 -11.11 14.20 -17.79
C ASN A 517 -11.02 13.08 -18.86
N ASN A 518 -10.59 11.90 -18.45
CA ASN A 518 -10.39 10.75 -19.33
C ASN A 518 -11.68 9.91 -19.46
N TRP A 519 -12.73 10.49 -19.96
CA TRP A 519 -13.95 9.75 -20.29
C TRP A 519 -14.07 9.42 -21.79
N ASP A 520 -15.01 8.53 -22.15
CA ASP A 520 -15.26 8.07 -23.52
C ASP A 520 -16.04 9.07 -24.37
N SER A 521 -15.66 10.31 -24.44
CA SER A 521 -16.26 11.23 -25.40
C SER A 521 -15.71 10.98 -26.81
N GLY A 522 -16.56 10.94 -27.79
CA GLY A 522 -16.17 10.85 -29.21
C GLY A 522 -15.63 9.51 -29.70
N VAL A 523 -15.78 8.46 -28.93
CA VAL A 523 -15.27 7.11 -29.26
C VAL A 523 -15.80 6.56 -30.59
N ASN A 524 -16.96 6.99 -31.04
CA ASN A 524 -17.64 6.49 -32.22
C ASN A 524 -17.45 7.33 -33.48
N VAL A 525 -16.62 8.36 -33.44
CA VAL A 525 -16.36 9.19 -34.62
C VAL A 525 -15.24 8.52 -35.42
N LYS A 526 -15.62 7.80 -36.47
CA LYS A 526 -14.67 7.10 -37.36
C LYS A 526 -13.67 8.05 -37.98
N GLY A 527 -12.39 7.81 -37.73
CA GLY A 527 -11.28 8.60 -38.31
C GLY A 527 -10.97 9.94 -37.64
N ALA A 528 -11.73 10.36 -36.65
CA ALA A 528 -11.38 11.53 -35.83
C ALA A 528 -10.40 11.17 -34.72
N PRO A 529 -9.50 12.09 -34.30
CA PRO A 529 -8.76 11.94 -33.06
C PRO A 529 -9.75 11.70 -31.92
N ILE A 530 -9.43 10.78 -31.02
CA ILE A 530 -10.31 10.52 -29.87
C ILE A 530 -10.12 11.68 -28.89
N PRO A 531 -11.13 12.56 -28.73
CA PRO A 531 -11.01 13.63 -27.74
C PRO A 531 -11.09 12.98 -26.35
N GLY A 532 -10.01 13.06 -25.62
CA GLY A 532 -9.94 12.54 -24.27
C GLY A 532 -8.82 13.20 -23.51
N GLY A 533 -8.90 13.15 -22.20
CA GLY A 533 -7.87 13.64 -21.32
C GLY A 533 -7.17 12.50 -20.62
N ALA A 534 -6.42 12.86 -19.58
CA ALA A 534 -5.73 11.92 -18.72
C ALA A 534 -6.07 12.12 -17.24
N ALA A 535 -6.84 13.16 -16.89
CA ALA A 535 -7.16 13.52 -15.51
C ALA A 535 -7.82 12.36 -14.77
N LEU A 536 -7.37 12.14 -13.52
CA LEU A 536 -7.93 11.21 -12.56
C LEU A 536 -8.66 12.00 -11.47
N SER A 537 -9.97 12.11 -11.58
CA SER A 537 -10.78 12.94 -10.68
C SER A 537 -11.67 12.06 -9.80
N GLN A 538 -11.08 11.42 -8.79
CA GLN A 538 -11.79 10.54 -7.87
C GLN A 538 -12.08 11.25 -6.53
N HIS A 539 -13.33 11.11 -6.06
CA HIS A 539 -13.79 11.65 -4.78
C HIS A 539 -14.61 10.59 -4.06
N SER A 540 -14.31 10.37 -2.81
CA SER A 540 -15.10 9.47 -1.97
C SER A 540 -15.20 9.95 -0.54
N ARG A 541 -16.22 9.45 0.16
CA ARG A 541 -16.41 9.60 1.60
C ARG A 541 -16.67 8.23 2.19
N THR A 542 -15.91 7.89 3.23
CA THR A 542 -16.13 6.68 4.01
C THR A 542 -16.66 7.08 5.37
N TYR A 543 -17.75 6.45 5.79
CA TYR A 543 -18.31 6.58 7.13
C TYR A 543 -18.19 5.21 7.82
N HIS A 544 -17.64 5.18 9.00
CA HIS A 544 -17.46 3.95 9.77
C HIS A 544 -17.82 4.17 11.23
N THR A 545 -18.47 3.19 11.82
CA THR A 545 -18.67 3.09 13.26
C THR A 545 -18.39 1.68 13.71
N GLU A 546 -17.74 1.54 14.87
CA GLU A 546 -17.50 0.24 15.49
C GLU A 546 -17.61 0.33 17.02
N GLY A 547 -18.07 -0.78 17.61
CA GLY A 547 -18.07 -0.98 19.06
C GLY A 547 -17.43 -2.32 19.38
N VAL A 548 -16.56 -2.35 20.39
CA VAL A 548 -15.91 -3.57 20.90
C VAL A 548 -16.04 -3.59 22.41
N TRP A 549 -16.44 -4.70 22.98
CA TRP A 549 -16.65 -4.87 24.42
C TRP A 549 -15.98 -6.14 24.93
N ASN A 550 -15.07 -5.98 25.89
CA ASN A 550 -14.48 -7.07 26.66
C ASN A 550 -15.37 -7.41 27.85
N LEU A 551 -16.01 -8.57 27.81
CA LEU A 551 -16.88 -9.08 28.85
C LEU A 551 -16.12 -9.96 29.88
N GLY A 552 -14.79 -10.18 29.68
CA GLY A 552 -13.96 -10.97 30.59
C GLY A 552 -14.11 -10.56 32.07
N PRO A 553 -14.11 -9.27 32.43
CA PRO A 553 -14.33 -8.83 33.80
C PRO A 553 -15.70 -9.25 34.41
N ARG A 554 -16.68 -9.65 33.60
CA ARG A 554 -18.04 -10.07 34.02
C ARG A 554 -18.24 -11.57 33.93
N ILE A 555 -17.35 -12.29 33.22
CA ILE A 555 -17.47 -13.73 32.97
C ILE A 555 -16.24 -14.42 33.53
N SER A 556 -16.36 -15.11 34.66
CA SER A 556 -15.22 -15.65 35.41
C SER A 556 -14.64 -16.94 34.85
N PHE A 557 -15.36 -17.67 33.98
CA PHE A 557 -14.91 -18.99 33.52
C PHE A 557 -14.15 -18.95 32.18
N MET A 558 -14.21 -17.82 31.45
CA MET A 558 -13.47 -17.58 30.19
C MET A 558 -13.47 -16.08 29.84
N ASP A 559 -12.51 -15.64 29.07
CA ASP A 559 -12.49 -14.30 28.48
C ASP A 559 -13.42 -14.27 27.26
N VAL A 560 -14.32 -13.28 27.21
CA VAL A 560 -15.24 -13.08 26.09
C VAL A 560 -15.12 -11.67 25.56
N LEU A 561 -14.92 -11.55 24.24
CA LEU A 561 -14.91 -10.30 23.50
C LEU A 561 -16.00 -10.31 22.44
N VAL A 562 -16.77 -9.25 22.35
CA VAL A 562 -17.79 -9.06 21.31
C VAL A 562 -17.59 -7.73 20.61
N GLY A 563 -18.00 -7.64 19.35
CA GLY A 563 -17.96 -6.38 18.63
C GLY A 563 -18.83 -6.37 17.39
N ALA A 564 -19.14 -5.16 16.94
CA ALA A 564 -19.88 -4.93 15.70
C ALA A 564 -19.39 -3.67 15.01
N ASP A 565 -19.49 -3.65 13.69
CA ASP A 565 -19.12 -2.51 12.88
C ASP A 565 -20.07 -2.29 11.70
N ALA A 566 -20.15 -1.05 11.25
CA ALA A 566 -20.86 -0.64 10.05
C ALA A 566 -19.99 0.34 9.25
N ARG A 567 -19.91 0.11 7.93
CA ARG A 567 -19.15 0.94 7.00
C ARG A 567 -19.96 1.27 5.77
N VAL A 568 -19.99 2.54 5.41
CA VAL A 568 -20.64 3.05 4.21
C VAL A 568 -19.64 3.83 3.39
N TYR A 569 -19.42 3.41 2.17
CA TYR A 569 -18.69 4.16 1.16
C TYR A 569 -19.68 4.94 0.30
N GLN A 570 -19.44 6.23 0.16
CA GLN A 570 -20.15 7.13 -0.74
C GLN A 570 -19.19 7.60 -1.82
N ILE A 571 -19.44 7.22 -3.06
CA ILE A 571 -18.62 7.56 -4.22
C ILE A 571 -19.32 8.65 -4.98
N ILE A 572 -18.58 9.69 -5.36
CA ILE A 572 -19.03 10.77 -6.22
C ILE A 572 -18.63 10.38 -7.65
N PRO A 573 -19.56 10.15 -8.58
CA PRO A 573 -19.24 9.76 -9.95
C PRO A 573 -18.40 10.83 -10.66
N ASP A 574 -17.25 10.40 -11.20
CA ASP A 574 -16.37 11.25 -12.01
C ASP A 574 -16.58 11.08 -13.53
N GLY A 575 -17.43 10.14 -13.91
CA GLY A 575 -17.76 9.85 -15.31
C GLY A 575 -16.76 8.95 -16.02
N ASN A 576 -15.69 8.52 -15.32
CA ASN A 576 -14.67 7.64 -15.91
C ASN A 576 -14.31 6.43 -15.04
N ASN A 577 -13.83 6.66 -13.79
CA ASN A 577 -13.50 5.54 -12.90
C ASN A 577 -14.74 4.98 -12.22
N PHE A 578 -15.64 5.86 -11.82
CA PHE A 578 -16.95 5.53 -11.26
C PHE A 578 -18.02 6.37 -11.93
N VAL A 579 -19.12 5.75 -12.28
CA VAL A 579 -20.19 6.37 -13.05
C VAL A 579 -21.53 6.26 -12.31
N ASP A 580 -22.46 7.12 -12.66
CA ASP A 580 -23.85 7.01 -12.24
C ASP A 580 -24.55 5.89 -13.01
N PHE A 581 -24.68 4.73 -12.37
CA PHE A 581 -25.32 3.54 -12.99
C PHE A 581 -26.82 3.69 -13.23
N SER A 582 -27.48 4.72 -12.69
CA SER A 582 -28.89 5.02 -12.97
C SER A 582 -29.10 5.67 -14.33
N ARG A 583 -28.03 6.20 -14.96
CA ARG A 583 -28.06 6.80 -16.27
C ARG A 583 -28.02 5.74 -17.39
N PRO A 584 -28.63 6.05 -18.55
CA PRO A 584 -28.43 5.26 -19.77
C PRO A 584 -26.94 5.13 -20.09
N LEU A 585 -26.55 4.03 -20.76
CA LEU A 585 -25.15 3.75 -21.07
C LEU A 585 -24.43 4.89 -21.79
N ALA A 586 -25.11 5.54 -22.75
CA ALA A 586 -24.58 6.67 -23.51
C ALA A 586 -24.25 7.91 -22.67
N GLU A 587 -24.86 8.06 -21.50
CA GLU A 587 -24.69 9.20 -20.58
C GLU A 587 -23.82 8.87 -19.35
N ARG A 588 -23.45 7.60 -19.15
CA ARG A 588 -22.68 7.16 -17.96
C ARG A 588 -21.32 7.81 -17.85
N SER A 589 -20.69 8.18 -18.97
CA SER A 589 -19.39 8.88 -18.97
C SER A 589 -19.48 10.37 -18.60
N GLN A 590 -20.65 10.90 -18.30
CA GLN A 590 -20.79 12.27 -17.79
C GLN A 590 -20.48 12.32 -16.28
N PRO A 591 -19.69 13.29 -15.81
CA PRO A 591 -19.40 13.44 -14.38
C PRO A 591 -20.64 13.87 -13.60
N GLY A 592 -20.62 13.56 -12.28
CA GLY A 592 -21.74 13.87 -11.37
C GLY A 592 -22.92 12.90 -11.52
N GLY A 593 -24.06 13.27 -10.92
CA GLY A 593 -25.27 12.46 -10.88
C GLY A 593 -25.50 11.83 -9.49
N ALA A 594 -26.18 10.69 -9.47
CA ALA A 594 -26.51 9.97 -8.25
C ALA A 594 -25.26 9.37 -7.60
N TYR A 595 -25.07 9.56 -6.30
CA TYR A 595 -23.96 8.94 -5.56
C TYR A 595 -24.07 7.42 -5.58
N VAL A 596 -22.94 6.77 -5.70
CA VAL A 596 -22.84 5.30 -5.62
C VAL A 596 -22.51 4.91 -4.19
N TYR A 597 -23.34 4.04 -3.60
CA TYR A 597 -23.12 3.54 -2.26
C TYR A 597 -22.69 2.09 -2.27
N TYR A 598 -21.74 1.77 -1.36
CA TYR A 598 -21.31 0.41 -1.10
C TYR A 598 -21.24 0.22 0.43
N LYS A 599 -21.95 -0.77 0.98
CA LYS A 599 -22.19 -0.89 2.41
C LYS A 599 -21.65 -2.21 2.93
N LYS A 600 -21.06 -2.22 4.12
CA LYS A 600 -20.56 -3.41 4.81
C LYS A 600 -20.98 -3.36 6.28
N PHE A 601 -21.41 -4.48 6.82
CA PHE A 601 -21.77 -4.65 8.22
C PHE A 601 -21.11 -5.90 8.75
N GLY A 602 -20.62 -5.89 9.99
CA GLY A 602 -19.99 -7.02 10.60
C GLY A 602 -20.29 -7.12 12.10
N ALA A 603 -20.32 -8.33 12.61
CA ALA A 603 -20.38 -8.58 14.04
C ALA A 603 -19.56 -9.82 14.39
N PHE A 604 -18.88 -9.83 15.53
CA PHE A 604 -18.05 -10.94 15.95
C PHE A 604 -18.17 -11.23 17.44
N ALA A 605 -17.87 -12.47 17.79
CA ALA A 605 -17.66 -12.91 19.16
C ALA A 605 -16.39 -13.76 19.23
N GLN A 606 -15.62 -13.62 20.30
CA GLN A 606 -14.43 -14.41 20.60
C GLN A 606 -14.46 -14.86 22.04
N GLY A 607 -14.12 -16.14 22.26
CA GLY A 607 -13.89 -16.71 23.58
C GLY A 607 -12.46 -17.24 23.70
N SER A 608 -11.82 -16.99 24.86
CA SER A 608 -10.51 -17.56 25.20
C SER A 608 -10.54 -18.20 26.56
N LYS A 609 -9.89 -19.35 26.71
CA LYS A 609 -9.79 -20.06 27.99
C LYS A 609 -8.40 -20.66 28.19
N LEU A 610 -7.87 -20.49 29.39
CA LEU A 610 -6.68 -21.17 29.88
C LEU A 610 -7.06 -22.53 30.52
N LEU A 611 -6.30 -23.55 30.18
CA LEU A 611 -6.50 -24.95 30.60
C LEU A 611 -5.16 -25.55 31.01
N LEU A 612 -5.14 -26.70 31.68
CA LEU A 612 -3.96 -27.45 32.08
C LEU A 612 -2.97 -26.60 32.89
N ASP A 613 -3.43 -25.96 33.95
CA ASP A 613 -2.64 -25.05 34.77
C ASP A 613 -2.00 -23.94 33.95
N ASP A 614 -2.79 -23.26 33.10
CA ASP A 614 -2.42 -22.15 32.22
C ASP A 614 -1.38 -22.50 31.11
N LYS A 615 -1.11 -23.80 30.91
CA LYS A 615 -0.21 -24.26 29.86
C LYS A 615 -0.84 -24.31 28.48
N LEU A 616 -2.17 -24.42 28.39
CA LEU A 616 -2.90 -24.49 27.13
C LEU A 616 -3.91 -23.33 27.05
N LYS A 617 -3.70 -22.40 26.15
CA LYS A 617 -4.68 -21.37 25.80
C LYS A 617 -5.43 -21.79 24.56
N LEU A 618 -6.75 -21.91 24.66
CA LEU A 618 -7.65 -22.13 23.53
C LEU A 618 -8.39 -20.82 23.22
N THR A 619 -8.48 -20.47 21.94
CA THR A 619 -9.24 -19.32 21.47
C THR A 619 -10.12 -19.74 20.31
N ALA A 620 -11.40 -19.38 20.38
CA ALA A 620 -12.36 -19.55 19.29
C ALA A 620 -13.04 -18.23 18.98
N SER A 621 -13.20 -17.89 17.71
CA SER A 621 -13.95 -16.71 17.29
C SER A 621 -14.81 -17.01 16.07
N VAL A 622 -15.90 -16.29 15.96
CA VAL A 622 -16.79 -16.29 14.80
C VAL A 622 -17.16 -14.86 14.45
N ARG A 623 -17.13 -14.56 13.18
CA ARG A 623 -17.58 -13.27 12.64
C ARG A 623 -18.57 -13.51 11.51
N VAL A 624 -19.60 -12.68 11.46
CA VAL A 624 -20.55 -12.62 10.35
C VAL A 624 -20.40 -11.28 9.67
N ASP A 625 -20.21 -11.29 8.37
CA ASP A 625 -20.12 -10.10 7.53
C ASP A 625 -21.24 -10.10 6.48
N TYR A 626 -21.84 -8.95 6.26
CA TYR A 626 -22.92 -8.72 5.32
C TYR A 626 -22.65 -7.52 4.42
N ASN A 627 -22.95 -7.67 3.14
CA ASN A 627 -22.97 -6.61 2.15
C ASN A 627 -24.23 -6.82 1.29
N PRO A 628 -25.04 -5.78 1.01
CA PRO A 628 -26.28 -5.92 0.23
C PRO A 628 -26.15 -6.53 -1.17
N GLU A 629 -24.95 -6.47 -1.77
CA GLU A 629 -24.69 -7.08 -3.09
C GLU A 629 -24.46 -8.61 -3.01
N PHE A 630 -24.26 -9.18 -1.81
CA PHE A 630 -23.87 -10.57 -1.64
C PHE A 630 -24.59 -11.22 -0.46
N THR A 631 -24.58 -12.54 -0.41
CA THR A 631 -25.04 -13.29 0.76
C THR A 631 -24.11 -13.08 1.97
N ALA A 632 -24.66 -13.12 3.17
CA ALA A 632 -23.86 -13.04 4.40
C ALA A 632 -22.79 -14.14 4.44
N LYS A 633 -21.59 -13.79 4.96
CA LYS A 633 -20.44 -14.69 5.07
C LYS A 633 -20.06 -14.90 6.53
N VAL A 634 -19.69 -16.13 6.87
CA VAL A 634 -19.28 -16.50 8.23
C VAL A 634 -17.79 -16.84 8.23
N ASN A 635 -17.05 -16.27 9.16
CA ASN A 635 -15.60 -16.39 9.32
C ASN A 635 -15.27 -17.01 10.69
N PRO A 636 -15.22 -18.37 10.82
CA PRO A 636 -14.73 -19.01 12.04
C PRO A 636 -13.21 -18.99 12.12
N ARG A 637 -12.68 -18.93 13.35
CA ARG A 637 -11.27 -19.11 13.69
C ARG A 637 -11.14 -19.96 14.95
N LEU A 638 -10.18 -20.87 14.95
CA LEU A 638 -9.78 -21.67 16.09
C LEU A 638 -8.26 -21.56 16.25
N ALA A 639 -7.78 -21.39 17.47
CA ALA A 639 -6.36 -21.33 17.74
C ALA A 639 -6.04 -21.93 19.11
N ALA A 640 -4.86 -22.55 19.21
CA ALA A 640 -4.31 -23.13 20.42
C ALA A 640 -2.87 -22.68 20.61
N VAL A 641 -2.50 -22.35 21.84
CA VAL A 641 -1.12 -22.12 22.26
C VAL A 641 -0.80 -23.03 23.43
N TYR A 642 0.23 -23.88 23.28
CA TYR A 642 0.74 -24.72 24.34
C TYR A 642 2.09 -24.23 24.82
N THR A 643 2.19 -23.89 26.11
CA THR A 643 3.41 -23.39 26.75
C THR A 643 4.06 -24.54 27.55
N LEU A 644 5.24 -24.95 27.13
CA LEU A 644 6.05 -25.95 27.78
C LEU A 644 7.20 -25.29 28.54
N ALA A 645 7.40 -25.66 29.83
CA ALA A 645 8.45 -25.16 30.69
C ALA A 645 8.56 -23.61 30.71
N GLU A 646 7.42 -22.91 30.59
CA GLU A 646 7.27 -21.43 30.58
C GLU A 646 8.06 -20.70 29.50
N LYS A 647 8.83 -21.39 28.67
CA LYS A 647 9.77 -20.82 27.68
C LYS A 647 9.43 -21.21 26.25
N HIS A 648 8.83 -22.37 26.02
CA HIS A 648 8.54 -22.90 24.70
C HIS A 648 7.07 -22.78 24.39
N ASN A 649 6.71 -21.96 23.40
CA ASN A 649 5.33 -21.74 23.02
C ASN A 649 5.09 -22.31 21.63
N PHE A 650 4.29 -23.35 21.54
CA PHE A 650 3.80 -23.97 20.31
C PHE A 650 2.42 -23.46 19.99
N ARG A 651 2.17 -23.02 18.78
CA ARG A 651 0.88 -22.52 18.34
C ARG A 651 0.38 -23.28 17.12
N ALA A 652 -0.94 -23.43 17.03
CA ALA A 652 -1.62 -23.92 15.84
C ALA A 652 -2.91 -23.12 15.66
N SER A 653 -3.23 -22.75 14.44
CA SER A 653 -4.47 -22.06 14.13
C SER A 653 -5.07 -22.48 12.80
N TYR A 654 -6.38 -22.44 12.75
CA TYR A 654 -7.20 -22.52 11.56
C TYR A 654 -8.09 -21.30 11.49
N GLN A 655 -8.19 -20.69 10.31
CA GLN A 655 -9.05 -19.56 10.05
C GLN A 655 -9.66 -19.67 8.67
N ASN A 656 -10.98 -19.55 8.60
CA ASN A 656 -11.67 -19.22 7.37
C ASN A 656 -11.80 -17.70 7.27
N GLY A 657 -11.62 -17.15 6.09
CA GLY A 657 -11.79 -15.73 5.82
C GLY A 657 -12.46 -15.51 4.47
N TRP A 658 -13.32 -14.51 4.40
CA TRP A 658 -13.91 -14.03 3.17
C TRP A 658 -13.45 -12.60 2.87
N ARG A 659 -13.32 -12.25 1.59
CA ARG A 659 -13.06 -10.90 1.12
C ARG A 659 -14.16 -10.48 0.16
N PHE A 660 -14.88 -9.43 0.48
CA PHE A 660 -15.75 -8.77 -0.51
C PHE A 660 -14.88 -8.06 -1.54
N PRO A 661 -15.31 -8.02 -2.81
CA PRO A 661 -14.68 -7.18 -3.80
C PRO A 661 -14.46 -5.75 -3.26
N SER A 662 -13.32 -5.16 -3.58
CA SER A 662 -13.09 -3.73 -3.34
C SER A 662 -14.05 -2.90 -4.19
N LEU A 663 -14.19 -1.62 -3.87
CA LEU A 663 -15.01 -0.71 -4.68
C LEU A 663 -14.60 -0.75 -6.15
N PHE A 664 -13.30 -0.82 -6.38
CA PHE A 664 -12.75 -0.83 -7.73
C PHE A 664 -13.04 -2.13 -8.47
N GLU A 665 -12.89 -3.28 -7.80
CA GLU A 665 -13.23 -4.59 -8.38
C GLU A 665 -14.73 -4.66 -8.68
N ALA A 666 -15.56 -4.18 -7.76
CA ALA A 666 -17.02 -4.26 -7.88
C ALA A 666 -17.62 -3.30 -8.92
N LEU A 667 -17.16 -2.04 -8.96
CA LEU A 667 -17.91 -0.91 -9.52
C LEU A 667 -17.11 -0.06 -10.53
N SER A 668 -15.84 -0.42 -10.84
CA SER A 668 -15.05 0.40 -11.76
C SER A 668 -15.64 0.44 -13.17
N PHE A 669 -15.41 1.57 -13.87
CA PHE A 669 -15.83 1.82 -15.25
C PHE A 669 -14.75 2.65 -15.96
N VAL A 670 -13.49 2.15 -15.94
CA VAL A 670 -12.29 2.93 -16.31
C VAL A 670 -12.01 2.85 -17.80
N ASN A 671 -11.97 3.99 -18.48
CA ASN A 671 -11.38 4.07 -19.80
C ASN A 671 -9.84 4.01 -19.69
N ASN A 672 -9.28 2.92 -20.19
CA ASN A 672 -7.84 2.68 -20.14
C ASN A 672 -7.23 2.63 -21.54
N GLY A 673 -7.60 3.57 -22.36
CA GLY A 673 -7.21 3.63 -23.76
C GLY A 673 -8.04 2.66 -24.64
N ASN A 674 -7.43 1.56 -25.12
CA ASN A 674 -8.09 0.63 -26.03
C ASN A 674 -8.95 -0.44 -25.31
N VAL A 675 -8.83 -0.55 -24.01
CA VAL A 675 -9.54 -1.52 -23.18
C VAL A 675 -10.26 -0.78 -22.06
N ARG A 676 -11.54 -1.02 -21.88
CA ARG A 676 -12.28 -0.53 -20.72
C ARG A 676 -12.15 -1.52 -19.58
N ARG A 677 -11.63 -1.10 -18.43
CA ARG A 677 -11.63 -1.91 -17.24
C ARG A 677 -12.93 -1.68 -16.48
N VAL A 678 -13.65 -2.76 -16.22
CA VAL A 678 -15.00 -2.75 -15.64
C VAL A 678 -15.08 -3.66 -14.42
N GLY A 679 -15.89 -3.24 -13.45
CA GLY A 679 -16.18 -4.04 -12.26
C GLY A 679 -17.03 -5.26 -12.59
N GLY A 680 -17.04 -6.23 -11.67
CA GLY A 680 -17.70 -7.52 -11.87
C GLY A 680 -19.16 -7.60 -11.45
N LEU A 681 -19.76 -6.54 -10.90
CA LEU A 681 -21.17 -6.55 -10.49
C LEU A 681 -22.13 -6.46 -11.68
N ALA A 682 -23.31 -7.08 -11.55
CA ALA A 682 -24.32 -7.18 -12.60
C ALA A 682 -24.71 -5.80 -13.17
N ARG A 683 -24.87 -4.76 -12.32
CA ARG A 683 -25.24 -3.40 -12.76
C ARG A 683 -24.18 -2.72 -13.63
N VAL A 684 -22.90 -3.14 -13.55
CA VAL A 684 -21.83 -2.64 -14.42
C VAL A 684 -21.95 -3.24 -15.81
N ASN A 685 -22.33 -4.52 -15.91
CA ASN A 685 -22.52 -5.23 -17.16
C ASN A 685 -23.71 -4.73 -17.98
N GLU A 686 -24.68 -4.06 -17.35
CA GLU A 686 -25.92 -3.62 -18.00
C GLU A 686 -25.65 -2.73 -19.24
N GLY A 687 -26.12 -3.17 -20.40
CA GLY A 687 -25.90 -2.56 -21.70
C GLY A 687 -24.53 -2.89 -22.34
N LEU A 688 -23.52 -3.36 -21.58
CA LEU A 688 -22.22 -3.79 -22.10
C LEU A 688 -22.22 -5.27 -22.53
N ASN A 689 -22.98 -6.12 -21.87
CA ASN A 689 -23.21 -7.54 -22.16
C ASN A 689 -21.95 -8.43 -22.21
N TYR A 690 -20.84 -8.01 -21.54
CA TYR A 690 -19.59 -8.75 -21.56
C TYR A 690 -19.66 -10.08 -20.80
N LEU A 691 -20.58 -10.25 -19.85
CA LEU A 691 -20.72 -11.50 -19.09
C LEU A 691 -21.19 -12.67 -19.98
N GLN A 692 -22.15 -12.43 -20.87
CA GLN A 692 -22.83 -13.46 -21.67
C GLN A 692 -22.44 -13.43 -23.14
N ASN A 693 -22.10 -12.24 -23.70
CA ASN A 693 -21.91 -12.03 -25.13
C ASN A 693 -20.49 -11.58 -25.45
N SER A 694 -19.49 -12.36 -25.01
CA SER A 694 -18.08 -12.01 -25.28
C SER A 694 -17.22 -13.24 -25.58
N TYR A 695 -16.13 -13.01 -26.31
CA TYR A 695 -15.07 -13.98 -26.55
C TYR A 695 -13.85 -13.71 -25.66
N THR A 696 -13.10 -14.74 -25.26
CA THR A 696 -11.81 -14.58 -24.60
C THR A 696 -10.79 -13.98 -25.56
N ARG A 697 -9.93 -13.10 -25.06
CA ARG A 697 -8.90 -12.45 -25.89
C ARG A 697 -7.96 -13.47 -26.54
N ALA A 698 -7.52 -14.47 -25.78
CA ALA A 698 -6.65 -15.53 -26.29
C ALA A 698 -7.27 -16.28 -27.49
N SER A 699 -8.57 -16.54 -27.45
CA SER A 699 -9.26 -17.22 -28.56
C SER A 699 -9.35 -16.34 -29.81
N ILE A 700 -9.53 -15.02 -29.64
CA ILE A 700 -9.52 -14.06 -30.76
C ILE A 700 -8.12 -14.01 -31.40
N ASP A 701 -7.06 -14.02 -30.62
CA ASP A 701 -5.70 -14.00 -31.14
C ASP A 701 -5.36 -15.29 -31.92
N GLN A 702 -5.76 -16.45 -31.39
CA GLN A 702 -5.64 -17.74 -32.10
C GLN A 702 -6.44 -17.76 -33.39
N PHE A 703 -7.68 -17.26 -33.36
CA PHE A 703 -8.54 -17.15 -34.52
C PHE A 703 -7.92 -16.26 -35.61
N ASN A 704 -7.43 -15.06 -35.24
CA ASN A 704 -6.82 -14.15 -36.21
C ASN A 704 -5.52 -14.75 -36.80
N ALA A 705 -4.73 -15.46 -36.01
CA ALA A 705 -3.53 -16.17 -36.49
C ALA A 705 -3.92 -17.25 -37.52
N ALA A 706 -4.97 -18.04 -37.27
CA ALA A 706 -5.46 -19.06 -38.17
C ALA A 706 -6.03 -18.47 -39.49
N VAL A 707 -6.81 -17.39 -39.41
CA VAL A 707 -7.32 -16.65 -40.55
C VAL A 707 -6.18 -16.14 -41.42
N ASN A 708 -5.18 -15.49 -40.83
CA ASN A 708 -4.02 -14.96 -41.55
C ASN A 708 -3.22 -16.08 -42.24
N ALA A 709 -3.00 -17.22 -41.54
CA ALA A 709 -2.33 -18.38 -42.09
C ALA A 709 -3.10 -18.97 -43.28
N TYR A 710 -4.44 -19.06 -43.19
CA TYR A 710 -5.28 -19.54 -44.27
C TYR A 710 -5.20 -18.65 -45.52
N VAL A 711 -5.32 -17.32 -45.32
CA VAL A 711 -5.21 -16.34 -46.42
C VAL A 711 -3.84 -16.38 -47.08
N ALA A 712 -2.78 -16.54 -46.30
CA ALA A 712 -1.40 -16.66 -46.84
C ALA A 712 -1.19 -17.93 -47.67
N ALA A 713 -1.86 -19.03 -47.30
CA ALA A 713 -1.77 -20.31 -48.01
C ALA A 713 -2.69 -20.42 -49.22
N ASN A 714 -3.76 -19.62 -49.34
CA ASN A 714 -4.81 -19.71 -50.35
C ASN A 714 -4.94 -18.42 -51.15
N THR A 715 -4.16 -18.29 -52.21
CA THR A 715 -4.17 -17.11 -53.07
C THR A 715 -5.59 -16.79 -53.60
N GLY A 716 -6.03 -15.54 -53.42
CA GLY A 716 -7.36 -15.05 -53.76
C GLY A 716 -8.43 -15.15 -52.67
N SER A 717 -8.13 -15.79 -51.55
CA SER A 717 -9.01 -15.80 -50.38
C SER A 717 -8.91 -14.48 -49.62
N THR A 718 -10.04 -14.00 -49.12
CA THR A 718 -10.09 -12.83 -48.21
C THR A 718 -10.15 -13.26 -46.77
N ALA A 719 -9.75 -12.36 -45.83
CA ALA A 719 -9.87 -12.60 -44.39
C ALA A 719 -11.34 -12.83 -43.98
N ALA A 720 -12.29 -12.15 -44.61
CA ALA A 720 -13.70 -12.34 -44.34
C ALA A 720 -14.21 -13.74 -44.75
N GLN A 721 -13.78 -14.26 -45.91
CA GLN A 721 -14.11 -15.63 -46.32
C GLN A 721 -13.47 -16.65 -45.36
N ALA A 722 -12.19 -16.46 -45.00
CA ALA A 722 -11.51 -17.33 -44.08
C ALA A 722 -12.10 -17.31 -42.66
N ALA A 723 -12.59 -16.17 -42.18
CA ALA A 723 -13.17 -16.01 -40.86
C ALA A 723 -14.40 -16.89 -40.60
N VAL A 724 -15.28 -17.03 -41.58
CA VAL A 724 -16.54 -17.80 -41.45
C VAL A 724 -16.35 -19.28 -41.70
N LEU A 725 -15.16 -19.75 -42.06
CA LEU A 725 -14.88 -21.16 -42.20
C LEU A 725 -14.97 -21.87 -40.83
N PRO A 726 -15.68 -23.02 -40.74
CA PRO A 726 -15.88 -23.71 -39.47
C PRO A 726 -14.58 -24.06 -38.72
N GLN A 727 -13.49 -24.38 -39.45
CA GLN A 727 -12.19 -24.68 -38.82
C GLN A 727 -11.56 -23.48 -38.13
N ASN A 728 -11.89 -22.26 -38.55
CA ASN A 728 -11.39 -21.01 -37.93
C ASN A 728 -12.38 -20.48 -36.89
N SER A 729 -13.67 -20.35 -37.25
CA SER A 729 -14.67 -19.77 -36.34
C SER A 729 -14.83 -20.54 -35.02
N ARG A 730 -14.66 -21.87 -35.02
CA ARG A 730 -14.66 -22.71 -33.80
C ARG A 730 -13.52 -22.43 -32.84
N LEU A 731 -12.47 -21.72 -33.25
CA LEU A 731 -11.40 -21.28 -32.34
C LEU A 731 -11.87 -20.17 -31.38
N LEU A 732 -12.93 -19.45 -31.74
CA LEU A 732 -13.51 -18.41 -30.90
C LEU A 732 -14.25 -19.04 -29.72
N GLN A 733 -13.74 -18.82 -28.54
CA GLN A 733 -14.29 -19.35 -27.28
C GLN A 733 -15.10 -18.27 -26.56
N VAL A 734 -16.38 -18.58 -26.28
CA VAL A 734 -17.23 -17.72 -25.46
C VAL A 734 -16.73 -17.71 -24.04
N ALA A 735 -16.58 -16.51 -23.46
CA ALA A 735 -15.97 -16.35 -22.14
C ALA A 735 -16.87 -16.85 -20.99
N ASN A 736 -18.22 -16.74 -21.13
CA ASN A 736 -19.18 -17.21 -20.12
C ASN A 736 -18.82 -16.78 -18.70
N LEU A 737 -18.61 -15.47 -18.50
CA LEU A 737 -18.22 -14.94 -17.20
C LEU A 737 -19.39 -14.95 -16.21
N ALA A 738 -19.09 -15.22 -14.95
CA ALA A 738 -20.06 -15.09 -13.86
C ALA A 738 -19.98 -13.68 -13.23
N VAL A 739 -21.08 -13.24 -12.62
CA VAL A 739 -21.09 -12.08 -11.75
C VAL A 739 -20.14 -12.32 -10.58
N GLU A 740 -19.33 -11.33 -10.27
CA GLU A 740 -18.30 -11.38 -9.22
C GLU A 740 -18.90 -11.78 -7.85
N GLN A 741 -18.19 -12.66 -7.13
CA GLN A 741 -18.54 -13.14 -5.81
C GLN A 741 -17.39 -12.90 -4.82
N PRO A 742 -17.63 -12.87 -3.51
CA PRO A 742 -16.56 -12.80 -2.50
C PRO A 742 -15.57 -13.95 -2.64
N GLU A 743 -14.27 -13.62 -2.47
CA GLU A 743 -13.15 -14.57 -2.42
C GLU A 743 -13.05 -15.19 -1.03
N GLN A 744 -12.76 -16.48 -0.95
CA GLN A 744 -12.59 -17.23 0.30
C GLN A 744 -11.14 -17.69 0.47
N ILE A 745 -10.65 -17.64 1.72
CA ILE A 745 -9.41 -18.27 2.14
C ILE A 745 -9.66 -19.24 3.29
N ASN A 746 -9.07 -20.43 3.23
CA ASN A 746 -8.89 -21.33 4.36
C ASN A 746 -7.40 -21.34 4.71
N ALA A 747 -7.03 -20.79 5.85
CA ALA A 747 -5.66 -20.63 6.30
C ALA A 747 -5.35 -21.54 7.48
N PHE A 748 -4.28 -22.32 7.37
CA PHE A 748 -3.72 -23.17 8.42
C PHE A 748 -2.33 -22.64 8.77
N GLU A 749 -2.04 -22.53 10.05
CA GLU A 749 -0.75 -22.07 10.55
C GLU A 749 -0.29 -22.89 11.74
N VAL A 750 0.98 -23.22 11.78
CA VAL A 750 1.68 -23.75 12.95
C VAL A 750 2.90 -22.89 13.24
N GLY A 751 3.28 -22.73 14.49
CA GLY A 751 4.45 -21.92 14.84
C GLY A 751 5.04 -22.30 16.19
N TYR A 752 6.28 -21.87 16.37
CA TYR A 752 7.05 -22.02 17.58
C TYR A 752 7.70 -20.70 17.95
N ARG A 753 7.58 -20.31 19.21
CA ARG A 753 8.22 -19.09 19.73
C ARG A 753 8.84 -19.37 21.09
N SER A 754 10.10 -18.94 21.26
CA SER A 754 10.82 -19.17 22.51
C SER A 754 11.85 -18.07 22.77
N VAL A 755 12.12 -17.84 24.05
CA VAL A 755 13.23 -17.00 24.51
C VAL A 755 14.11 -17.84 25.44
N LEU A 756 15.34 -18.06 25.04
CA LEU A 756 16.31 -19.00 25.61
C LEU A 756 17.57 -18.29 26.08
N LEU A 757 18.51 -19.05 26.71
CA LEU A 757 19.82 -18.58 27.12
C LEU A 757 19.75 -17.31 27.99
N ASP A 758 19.00 -17.39 29.08
CA ASP A 758 18.76 -16.28 29.99
C ASP A 758 18.28 -15.02 29.28
N ASN A 759 17.29 -15.23 28.38
CA ASN A 759 16.64 -14.21 27.58
C ASN A 759 17.55 -13.52 26.55
N LYS A 760 18.64 -14.15 26.15
CA LYS A 760 19.55 -13.61 25.11
C LYS A 760 19.18 -14.06 23.70
N LEU A 761 18.59 -15.24 23.54
CA LEU A 761 18.22 -15.80 22.23
C LEU A 761 16.71 -15.86 22.06
N SER A 762 16.17 -15.14 21.08
CA SER A 762 14.78 -15.25 20.64
C SER A 762 14.73 -16.08 19.34
N ILE A 763 13.82 -17.04 19.31
CA ILE A 763 13.50 -17.85 18.14
C ILE A 763 12.03 -17.71 17.85
N ASP A 764 11.67 -17.42 16.60
CA ASP A 764 10.29 -17.34 16.13
C ASP A 764 10.19 -17.99 14.74
N ALA A 765 9.54 -19.11 14.66
CA ALA A 765 9.34 -19.89 13.44
C ALA A 765 7.85 -20.11 13.18
N ASP A 766 7.43 -20.01 11.95
CA ASP A 766 6.08 -20.37 11.53
C ASP A 766 6.05 -21.00 10.14
N ALA A 767 5.02 -21.81 9.89
CA ALA A 767 4.69 -22.36 8.59
C ALA A 767 3.20 -22.22 8.35
N TYR A 768 2.82 -21.94 7.11
CA TYR A 768 1.43 -21.73 6.73
C TYR A 768 1.07 -22.49 5.45
N TYR A 769 -0.22 -22.81 5.34
CA TYR A 769 -0.82 -23.38 4.15
C TYR A 769 -2.21 -22.77 3.93
N ASN A 770 -2.40 -22.11 2.80
CA ASN A 770 -3.62 -21.39 2.46
C ASN A 770 -4.26 -21.98 1.21
N VAL A 771 -5.57 -22.13 1.24
CA VAL A 771 -6.39 -22.53 0.08
C VAL A 771 -7.35 -21.38 -0.25
N TYR A 772 -7.20 -20.81 -1.45
CA TYR A 772 -8.08 -19.77 -1.98
C TYR A 772 -9.10 -20.39 -2.91
N SER A 773 -10.37 -20.05 -2.74
CA SER A 773 -11.50 -20.44 -3.58
C SER A 773 -12.21 -19.20 -4.10
N GLY A 774 -12.66 -19.22 -5.36
CA GLY A 774 -13.27 -18.04 -5.99
C GLY A 774 -12.32 -16.84 -6.02
N PHE A 775 -11.02 -17.08 -6.29
CA PHE A 775 -9.99 -16.05 -6.31
C PHE A 775 -10.38 -14.92 -7.28
N LEU A 776 -10.28 -13.67 -6.83
CA LEU A 776 -10.61 -12.49 -7.61
C LEU A 776 -9.45 -12.07 -8.49
N GLY A 777 -9.70 -12.01 -9.77
CA GLY A 777 -8.73 -11.62 -10.79
C GLY A 777 -9.36 -10.88 -11.96
N GLN A 778 -8.59 -10.64 -12.99
CA GLN A 778 -9.03 -9.95 -14.19
C GLN A 778 -8.90 -10.85 -15.41
N VAL A 779 -9.88 -10.76 -16.33
CA VAL A 779 -9.83 -11.40 -17.64
C VAL A 779 -10.14 -10.38 -18.72
N GLU A 780 -9.45 -10.47 -19.85
CA GLU A 780 -9.75 -9.63 -21.01
C GLU A 780 -10.66 -10.36 -21.99
N VAL A 781 -11.77 -9.70 -22.35
CA VAL A 781 -12.78 -10.21 -23.27
C VAL A 781 -13.16 -9.17 -24.32
N SER A 782 -13.75 -9.62 -25.40
CA SER A 782 -14.26 -8.74 -26.46
C SER A 782 -15.73 -9.05 -26.75
N VAL A 783 -16.55 -8.02 -26.77
CA VAL A 783 -17.97 -8.11 -27.22
C VAL A 783 -18.00 -7.85 -28.72
N PRO A 784 -18.47 -8.81 -29.55
CA PRO A 784 -18.48 -8.62 -30.99
C PRO A 784 -19.52 -7.58 -31.41
N LYS A 785 -19.11 -6.65 -32.28
CA LYS A 785 -19.97 -5.61 -32.86
C LYS A 785 -19.81 -5.58 -34.38
N ASP A 786 -20.85 -5.29 -35.06
CA ASP A 786 -20.81 -5.08 -36.51
C ASP A 786 -20.15 -3.74 -36.91
N ALA A 787 -20.16 -3.45 -38.20
CA ALA A 787 -19.58 -2.21 -38.74
C ALA A 787 -20.37 -0.95 -38.33
N SER A 788 -21.62 -1.10 -37.91
CA SER A 788 -22.44 0.01 -37.40
C SER A 788 -22.19 0.31 -35.93
N GLY A 789 -21.43 -0.56 -35.24
CA GLY A 789 -21.21 -0.49 -33.79
C GLY A 789 -22.27 -1.20 -32.96
N SER A 790 -23.23 -1.90 -33.59
CA SER A 790 -24.24 -2.69 -32.91
C SER A 790 -23.67 -4.04 -32.47
N GLN A 791 -24.06 -4.50 -31.28
CA GLN A 791 -23.64 -5.80 -30.77
C GLN A 791 -24.24 -6.92 -31.58
N VAL A 792 -23.43 -7.93 -31.88
CA VAL A 792 -23.87 -9.17 -32.54
C VAL A 792 -23.69 -10.36 -31.59
N ALA A 793 -24.53 -11.39 -31.76
CA ALA A 793 -24.50 -12.56 -30.89
C ALA A 793 -23.24 -13.41 -31.13
N VAL A 794 -22.57 -13.85 -30.08
CA VAL A 794 -21.46 -14.83 -30.16
C VAL A 794 -21.89 -16.12 -30.82
N GLY A 795 -20.96 -16.81 -31.51
CA GLY A 795 -21.26 -18.07 -32.25
C GLY A 795 -21.89 -17.86 -33.62
N THR A 796 -22.03 -16.63 -34.12
CA THR A 796 -22.53 -16.32 -35.46
C THR A 796 -21.40 -15.93 -36.42
N ASP A 797 -21.66 -16.04 -37.74
CA ASP A 797 -20.74 -15.56 -38.78
C ASP A 797 -20.47 -14.05 -38.63
N ALA A 798 -21.49 -13.27 -38.27
CA ALA A 798 -21.35 -11.85 -37.99
C ALA A 798 -20.36 -11.59 -36.82
N ALA A 799 -20.37 -12.43 -35.78
CA ALA A 799 -19.43 -12.32 -34.66
C ALA A 799 -18.00 -12.74 -35.06
N ALA A 800 -17.84 -13.76 -35.96
CA ALA A 800 -16.55 -14.14 -36.50
C ALA A 800 -15.95 -13.01 -37.36
N LEU A 801 -16.76 -12.36 -38.18
CA LEU A 801 -16.36 -11.17 -38.95
C LEU A 801 -16.00 -9.99 -38.04
N ALA A 802 -16.74 -9.81 -36.95
CA ALA A 802 -16.43 -8.78 -35.96
C ALA A 802 -15.08 -9.06 -35.24
N ALA A 803 -14.73 -10.33 -34.98
CA ALA A 803 -13.50 -10.74 -34.33
C ALA A 803 -12.23 -10.47 -35.19
N LEU A 804 -12.35 -10.26 -36.49
CA LEU A 804 -11.26 -9.80 -37.34
C LEU A 804 -10.85 -8.36 -37.09
N ARG A 805 -11.69 -7.56 -36.45
CA ARG A 805 -11.39 -6.15 -36.20
C ARG A 805 -10.46 -6.01 -35.01
N THR A 806 -9.24 -5.58 -35.27
CA THR A 806 -8.29 -5.16 -34.24
C THR A 806 -8.36 -3.64 -34.08
N ASN A 807 -9.58 -3.09 -34.00
CA ASN A 807 -9.78 -1.68 -34.19
C ASN A 807 -9.59 -0.90 -32.88
N ARG A 808 -8.62 0.01 -32.82
CA ARG A 808 -8.42 0.97 -31.77
C ARG A 808 -9.57 1.96 -31.63
N ASP A 809 -10.22 2.29 -32.74
CA ASP A 809 -11.32 3.25 -32.75
C ASP A 809 -12.60 2.66 -32.14
N ALA A 810 -12.62 1.33 -31.92
CA ALA A 810 -13.72 0.59 -31.27
C ALA A 810 -13.33 0.14 -29.85
N ARG A 811 -12.82 1.04 -29.05
CA ARG A 811 -12.35 0.78 -27.66
C ARG A 811 -13.36 0.06 -26.78
N GLN A 812 -14.64 0.31 -26.99
CA GLN A 812 -15.74 -0.26 -26.19
C GLN A 812 -16.01 -1.73 -26.47
N ASP A 813 -15.38 -2.31 -27.49
CA ASP A 813 -15.49 -3.73 -27.78
C ASP A 813 -14.69 -4.60 -26.83
N ARG A 814 -13.67 -4.03 -26.17
CA ARG A 814 -12.70 -4.74 -25.34
C ARG A 814 -12.86 -4.33 -23.90
N TYR A 815 -13.02 -5.34 -23.04
CA TYR A 815 -13.22 -5.17 -21.62
C TYR A 815 -12.23 -6.00 -20.83
N ARG A 816 -11.64 -5.39 -19.80
CA ARG A 816 -10.92 -6.09 -18.75
C ARG A 816 -11.84 -6.16 -17.55
N VAL A 817 -12.37 -7.35 -17.29
CA VAL A 817 -13.46 -7.60 -16.34
C VAL A 817 -12.91 -8.22 -15.08
N TYR A 818 -13.36 -7.76 -13.92
CA TYR A 818 -13.16 -8.47 -12.66
C TYR A 818 -14.15 -9.62 -12.54
N THR A 819 -13.64 -10.80 -12.19
CA THR A 819 -14.43 -12.01 -12.03
C THR A 819 -13.70 -13.01 -11.15
N ASN A 820 -14.34 -14.13 -10.79
CA ASN A 820 -13.74 -15.16 -9.97
C ASN A 820 -13.11 -16.25 -10.80
N SER A 821 -11.93 -16.75 -10.36
CA SER A 821 -11.37 -17.99 -10.88
C SER A 821 -12.26 -19.19 -10.54
N ARG A 822 -12.32 -20.14 -11.47
CA ARG A 822 -12.94 -21.45 -11.26
C ARG A 822 -12.00 -22.44 -10.56
N GLN A 823 -10.70 -22.12 -10.50
CA GLN A 823 -9.66 -22.93 -9.88
C GLN A 823 -9.39 -22.51 -8.44
N ASN A 824 -8.96 -23.46 -7.62
CA ASN A 824 -8.46 -23.18 -6.28
C ASN A 824 -6.94 -22.97 -6.34
N TYR A 825 -6.47 -21.90 -5.72
CA TYR A 825 -5.05 -21.61 -5.58
C TYR A 825 -4.56 -22.00 -4.18
N ARG A 826 -3.35 -22.52 -4.10
CA ARG A 826 -2.73 -22.93 -2.82
C ARG A 826 -1.43 -22.17 -2.64
N SER A 827 -1.35 -21.33 -1.61
CA SER A 827 -0.08 -20.72 -1.21
C SER A 827 0.42 -21.34 0.10
N TYR A 828 1.72 -21.56 0.17
CA TYR A 828 2.35 -22.12 1.36
C TYR A 828 3.75 -21.54 1.55
N GLY A 829 4.20 -21.56 2.79
CA GLY A 829 5.51 -21.02 3.10
C GLY A 829 5.89 -21.22 4.56
N SER A 830 7.08 -20.75 4.88
CA SER A 830 7.62 -20.77 6.23
C SER A 830 8.49 -19.55 6.46
N THR A 831 8.57 -19.13 7.71
CA THR A 831 9.44 -18.04 8.14
C THR A 831 10.22 -18.46 9.39
N LEU A 832 11.47 -18.00 9.49
CA LEU A 832 12.31 -18.17 10.68
C LEU A 832 12.96 -16.83 10.99
N GLY A 833 12.77 -16.36 12.22
CA GLY A 833 13.41 -15.19 12.78
C GLY A 833 14.27 -15.58 13.99
N LEU A 834 15.47 -15.03 14.06
CA LEU A 834 16.41 -15.22 15.15
C LEU A 834 16.92 -13.86 15.62
N THR A 835 17.03 -13.67 16.93
CA THR A 835 17.68 -12.48 17.52
C THR A 835 18.53 -12.93 18.70
N TYR A 836 19.81 -12.56 18.71
CA TYR A 836 20.73 -12.88 19.78
C TYR A 836 21.39 -11.61 20.34
N ASN A 837 21.25 -11.43 21.64
CA ASN A 837 21.84 -10.33 22.39
C ASN A 837 23.15 -10.81 23.04
N PHE A 838 24.27 -10.25 22.60
CA PHE A 838 25.60 -10.52 23.17
C PHE A 838 25.88 -9.63 24.39
N ALA A 839 26.95 -9.96 25.10
CA ALA A 839 27.54 -9.05 26.07
C ALA A 839 27.99 -7.73 25.41
N GLY A 840 28.07 -6.64 26.17
CA GLY A 840 28.48 -5.35 25.63
C GLY A 840 27.48 -4.65 24.72
N LYS A 841 26.16 -4.92 24.88
CA LYS A 841 25.06 -4.25 24.18
C LYS A 841 25.00 -4.54 22.66
N PHE A 842 25.69 -5.61 22.17
CA PHE A 842 25.57 -6.05 20.77
C PHE A 842 24.32 -6.87 20.54
N THR A 843 23.73 -6.73 19.37
CA THR A 843 22.61 -7.53 18.90
C THR A 843 22.90 -8.00 17.48
N ALA A 844 22.74 -9.31 17.24
CA ALA A 844 22.67 -9.89 15.91
C ALA A 844 21.26 -10.44 15.69
N GLY A 845 20.69 -10.18 14.54
CA GLY A 845 19.36 -10.65 14.18
C GLY A 845 19.28 -11.03 12.71
N GLY A 846 18.19 -11.69 12.34
CA GLY A 846 17.92 -11.97 10.95
C GLY A 846 16.65 -12.79 10.77
N ASN A 847 16.17 -12.81 9.56
CA ASN A 847 15.04 -13.63 9.17
C ASN A 847 15.23 -14.21 7.77
N ILE A 848 14.58 -15.33 7.54
CA ILE A 848 14.47 -15.97 6.23
C ILE A 848 13.02 -16.37 5.99
N ASN A 849 12.55 -16.15 4.78
CA ASN A 849 11.16 -16.35 4.37
C ASN A 849 11.14 -17.19 3.09
N TYR A 850 10.32 -18.24 3.08
CA TYR A 850 10.01 -19.05 1.92
C TYR A 850 8.54 -18.90 1.56
N ASN A 851 8.22 -18.62 0.29
CA ASN A 851 6.86 -18.51 -0.20
C ASN A 851 6.72 -19.23 -1.54
N ALA A 852 5.62 -19.96 -1.72
CA ALA A 852 5.31 -20.64 -2.96
C ALA A 852 3.82 -20.64 -3.25
N LEU A 853 3.48 -20.65 -4.54
CA LEU A 853 2.13 -20.83 -5.04
C LEU A 853 2.09 -22.12 -5.86
N SER A 854 1.08 -22.95 -5.61
CA SER A 854 0.70 -24.08 -6.46
C SER A 854 -0.62 -23.74 -7.15
N ALA A 855 -0.59 -23.65 -8.47
CA ALA A 855 -1.76 -23.39 -9.31
C ALA A 855 -1.73 -24.35 -10.51
N ASN A 856 -2.87 -24.85 -10.93
CA ASN A 856 -2.99 -25.54 -12.21
C ASN A 856 -3.16 -24.46 -13.29
N SER A 857 -2.05 -23.95 -13.81
CA SER A 857 -2.03 -22.79 -14.72
C SER A 857 -2.47 -23.08 -16.16
N GLU A 858 -2.60 -24.32 -16.56
CA GLU A 858 -2.83 -24.67 -17.97
C GLU A 858 -4.25 -24.37 -18.50
N THR A 859 -5.21 -24.12 -17.63
CA THR A 859 -6.62 -23.91 -18.02
C THR A 859 -7.25 -22.62 -17.50
N ASP A 860 -6.52 -21.80 -16.74
CA ASP A 860 -7.04 -20.56 -16.17
C ASP A 860 -6.42 -19.34 -16.86
N VAL A 861 -7.29 -18.50 -17.42
CA VAL A 861 -6.91 -17.26 -18.13
C VAL A 861 -6.51 -16.15 -17.15
N PHE A 862 -6.48 -16.47 -15.83
CA PHE A 862 -6.23 -15.51 -14.79
C PHE A 862 -4.75 -15.24 -14.57
N VAL A 863 -4.40 -13.97 -14.47
CA VAL A 863 -3.13 -13.51 -13.92
C VAL A 863 -3.23 -13.63 -12.40
N THR A 864 -2.45 -14.53 -11.80
CA THR A 864 -2.52 -14.78 -10.35
C THR A 864 -2.00 -13.61 -9.53
N GLY A 865 -1.02 -12.88 -10.07
CA GLY A 865 -0.38 -11.77 -9.37
C GLY A 865 0.29 -12.22 -8.06
N PHE A 866 0.82 -13.44 -7.98
CA PHE A 866 1.52 -13.92 -6.78
C PHE A 866 2.76 -13.08 -6.49
N ASN A 867 3.53 -12.72 -7.52
CA ASN A 867 4.52 -11.63 -7.54
C ASN A 867 5.46 -11.62 -6.32
N THR A 868 5.92 -12.79 -5.92
CA THR A 868 6.62 -12.96 -4.66
C THR A 868 7.88 -13.77 -4.87
N PRO A 869 9.04 -13.32 -4.39
CA PRO A 869 10.26 -14.10 -4.44
C PRO A 869 10.10 -15.39 -3.63
N LYS A 870 10.64 -16.49 -4.16
CA LYS A 870 10.60 -17.79 -3.48
C LYS A 870 11.32 -17.74 -2.15
N TRP A 871 12.46 -17.06 -2.11
CA TRP A 871 13.25 -16.83 -0.92
C TRP A 871 13.58 -15.36 -0.76
N ALA A 872 13.44 -14.86 0.45
CA ALA A 872 13.87 -13.51 0.85
C ALA A 872 14.27 -13.51 2.32
N GLY A 873 15.10 -12.56 2.71
CA GLY A 873 15.50 -12.44 4.10
C GLY A 873 16.36 -11.22 4.40
N SER A 874 16.62 -11.03 5.68
CA SER A 874 17.51 -9.99 6.17
C SER A 874 18.42 -10.51 7.28
N ALA A 875 19.59 -9.88 7.43
CA ALA A 875 20.49 -10.09 8.54
C ALA A 875 20.90 -8.73 9.10
N SER A 876 20.91 -8.58 10.41
CA SER A 876 21.24 -7.33 11.08
C SER A 876 22.32 -7.52 12.13
N PHE A 877 23.17 -6.50 12.31
CA PHE A 877 24.17 -6.45 13.36
C PHE A 877 24.33 -5.02 13.85
N GLY A 878 24.26 -4.84 15.16
CA GLY A 878 24.36 -3.51 15.73
C GLY A 878 24.86 -3.50 17.18
N ASN A 879 25.20 -2.32 17.62
CA ASN A 879 25.52 -2.04 19.02
C ASN A 879 24.89 -0.70 19.40
N ARG A 880 24.17 -0.69 20.49
CA ARG A 880 23.45 0.51 20.97
C ARG A 880 24.37 1.57 21.54
N GLU A 881 25.53 1.16 22.04
CA GLU A 881 26.49 2.02 22.71
C GLU A 881 27.87 1.38 22.69
N ILE A 882 28.50 1.39 21.50
CA ILE A 882 29.84 0.85 21.32
C ILE A 882 30.88 1.66 22.09
N VAL A 883 30.67 2.97 22.21
CA VAL A 883 31.29 3.91 23.16
C VAL A 883 30.17 4.80 23.68
N HIS A 884 30.43 5.52 24.76
CA HIS A 884 29.41 6.36 25.43
C HIS A 884 28.59 7.20 24.43
N ASN A 885 27.26 7.00 24.44
CA ASN A 885 26.27 7.66 23.58
C ASN A 885 26.36 7.39 22.06
N LEU A 886 27.28 6.57 21.58
CA LEU A 886 27.46 6.28 20.16
C LEU A 886 27.02 4.84 19.86
N GLY A 887 26.06 4.66 19.00
CA GLY A 887 25.57 3.37 18.51
C GLY A 887 25.67 3.25 17.00
N PHE A 888 25.56 2.03 16.50
CA PHE A 888 25.45 1.73 15.06
C PHE A 888 24.51 0.57 14.80
N ASN A 889 23.98 0.48 13.58
CA ASN A 889 23.25 -0.67 13.09
C ASN A 889 23.48 -0.84 11.59
N VAL A 890 23.63 -2.09 11.16
CA VAL A 890 23.80 -2.51 9.75
C VAL A 890 22.78 -3.59 9.45
N VAL A 891 22.10 -3.49 8.31
CA VAL A 891 21.13 -4.48 7.86
C VAL A 891 21.42 -4.85 6.41
N TYR A 892 21.54 -6.14 6.15
CA TYR A 892 21.70 -6.73 4.82
C TYR A 892 20.38 -7.35 4.40
N HIS A 893 19.89 -7.01 3.22
CA HIS A 893 18.68 -7.54 2.59
C HIS A 893 19.04 -8.35 1.35
N TRP A 894 18.29 -9.41 1.08
CA TRP A 894 18.43 -10.19 -0.14
C TRP A 894 17.11 -10.85 -0.53
N GLN A 895 16.93 -11.09 -1.83
CA GLN A 895 15.86 -11.92 -2.38
C GLN A 895 16.27 -12.61 -3.67
N THR A 896 15.60 -13.74 -3.96
CA THR A 896 15.75 -14.44 -5.24
C THR A 896 14.96 -13.74 -6.34
N SER A 897 15.32 -14.02 -7.59
CA SER A 897 14.53 -13.58 -8.75
C SER A 897 13.16 -14.27 -8.77
N PHE A 898 12.19 -13.59 -9.38
CA PHE A 898 10.84 -14.12 -9.57
C PHE A 898 10.18 -13.49 -10.80
N TYR A 899 9.14 -14.14 -11.33
CA TYR A 899 8.37 -13.61 -12.42
C TYR A 899 7.25 -12.72 -11.90
N TRP A 900 7.16 -11.51 -12.45
CA TRP A 900 6.11 -10.53 -12.15
C TRP A 900 5.01 -10.60 -13.19
N GLU A 901 3.77 -10.57 -12.74
CA GLU A 901 2.57 -10.56 -13.57
C GLU A 901 1.66 -9.39 -13.16
N SER A 902 1.35 -8.52 -14.10
CA SER A 902 0.37 -7.45 -13.91
C SER A 902 -0.26 -7.02 -15.23
N PRO A 903 -1.42 -6.34 -15.20
CA PRO A 903 -2.01 -5.79 -16.41
C PRO A 903 -1.17 -4.71 -17.12
N LEU A 904 -0.19 -4.13 -16.43
CA LEU A 904 0.68 -3.10 -16.99
C LEU A 904 1.95 -3.69 -17.61
N ALA A 905 2.61 -4.60 -16.89
CA ALA A 905 3.90 -5.14 -17.28
C ALA A 905 4.10 -6.55 -16.73
N ASN A 906 4.67 -7.43 -17.54
CA ASN A 906 5.05 -8.79 -17.16
C ASN A 906 6.53 -9.00 -17.42
N GLY A 907 7.20 -9.78 -16.57
CA GLY A 907 8.59 -10.16 -16.82
C GLY A 907 9.37 -10.50 -15.57
N GLN A 908 10.63 -10.84 -15.77
CA GLN A 908 11.53 -11.27 -14.71
C GLN A 908 12.01 -10.10 -13.87
N VAL A 909 11.78 -10.15 -12.56
CA VAL A 909 12.44 -9.31 -11.57
C VAL A 909 13.70 -10.01 -11.13
N PRO A 910 14.90 -9.42 -11.32
CA PRO A 910 16.16 -10.04 -10.94
C PRO A 910 16.29 -10.24 -9.43
N ALA A 911 17.14 -11.18 -9.02
CA ALA A 911 17.61 -11.24 -7.64
C ALA A 911 18.42 -9.99 -7.30
N TYR A 912 18.26 -9.49 -6.09
CA TYR A 912 19.07 -8.37 -5.60
C TYR A 912 19.47 -8.55 -4.14
N SER A 913 20.48 -7.80 -3.75
CA SER A 913 20.86 -7.63 -2.35
C SER A 913 21.38 -6.22 -2.13
N ASN A 914 21.09 -5.66 -0.98
CA ASN A 914 21.55 -4.33 -0.57
C ASN A 914 22.00 -4.34 0.89
N LEU A 915 22.73 -3.30 1.27
CA LEU A 915 23.20 -3.08 2.63
C LEU A 915 22.77 -1.68 3.07
N ASP A 916 22.12 -1.62 4.22
CA ASP A 916 21.76 -0.38 4.90
C ASP A 916 22.62 -0.22 6.15
N ALA A 917 23.03 1.00 6.46
CA ALA A 917 23.86 1.25 7.64
C ALA A 917 23.53 2.59 8.26
N GLN A 918 23.69 2.68 9.59
CA GLN A 918 23.59 3.95 10.32
C GLN A 918 24.54 4.00 11.51
N VAL A 919 24.87 5.22 11.90
CA VAL A 919 25.49 5.57 13.18
C VAL A 919 24.61 6.62 13.86
N ASN A 920 24.41 6.49 15.18
CA ASN A 920 23.65 7.43 15.97
C ASN A 920 24.46 7.93 17.16
N LEU A 921 24.40 9.23 17.40
CA LEU A 921 25.05 9.89 18.52
C LEU A 921 23.98 10.57 19.39
N ARG A 922 23.87 10.18 20.64
CA ARG A 922 23.02 10.88 21.62
C ARG A 922 23.79 12.05 22.21
N VAL A 923 23.13 13.19 22.31
CA VAL A 923 23.68 14.42 22.94
C VAL A 923 22.72 14.84 24.06
N PRO A 924 22.83 14.22 25.26
CA PRO A 924 21.85 14.41 26.35
C PRO A 924 21.74 15.87 26.81
N SER A 925 22.82 16.63 26.80
CA SER A 925 22.81 18.07 27.16
C SER A 925 21.92 18.91 26.26
N LEU A 926 21.75 18.49 24.99
CA LEU A 926 20.87 19.13 24.02
C LEU A 926 19.54 18.39 23.86
N LYS A 927 19.26 17.35 24.63
CA LYS A 927 18.11 16.45 24.48
C LYS A 927 17.94 15.98 23.03
N SER A 928 19.04 15.72 22.34
CA SER A 928 19.06 15.47 20.90
C SER A 928 19.74 14.16 20.55
N THR A 929 19.31 13.57 19.46
CA THR A 929 19.98 12.44 18.80
C THR A 929 20.31 12.84 17.36
N ILE A 930 21.56 12.68 16.97
CA ILE A 930 22.04 12.87 15.59
C ILE A 930 22.18 11.48 14.98
N LYS A 931 21.67 11.29 13.75
CA LYS A 931 21.76 10.05 13.00
C LYS A 931 22.38 10.34 11.63
N LEU A 932 23.39 9.56 11.25
CA LEU A 932 23.92 9.51 9.89
C LEU A 932 23.68 8.11 9.36
N GLY A 933 23.08 8.00 8.18
CA GLY A 933 22.73 6.71 7.63
C GLY A 933 22.60 6.71 6.12
N GLY A 934 22.45 5.52 5.59
CA GLY A 934 22.17 5.31 4.18
C GLY A 934 21.50 3.96 3.94
N THR A 935 20.59 3.93 2.98
CA THR A 935 20.04 2.69 2.43
C THR A 935 20.74 2.38 1.12
N ASN A 936 20.93 1.08 0.85
CA ASN A 936 21.64 0.60 -0.33
C ASN A 936 22.98 1.33 -0.51
N ILE A 937 23.82 1.34 0.55
CA ILE A 937 25.03 2.16 0.64
C ILE A 937 26.10 1.88 -0.44
N PHE A 938 25.95 0.82 -1.22
CA PHE A 938 26.81 0.50 -2.38
C PHE A 938 26.21 0.97 -3.70
N ASP A 939 25.06 1.67 -3.66
CA ASP A 939 24.35 2.22 -4.82
C ASP A 939 24.09 1.21 -5.94
N ARG A 940 23.73 -0.03 -5.56
CA ARG A 940 23.34 -1.06 -6.52
C ARG A 940 21.94 -0.75 -7.04
N ARG A 941 21.82 -0.56 -8.34
CA ARG A 941 20.52 -0.28 -8.97
C ARG A 941 19.68 -1.54 -9.03
N TYR A 942 18.46 -1.48 -8.51
CA TYR A 942 17.49 -2.57 -8.54
C TYR A 942 16.06 -2.04 -8.65
N TYR A 943 15.15 -2.91 -9.04
CA TYR A 943 13.71 -2.65 -9.01
C TYR A 943 13.00 -3.84 -8.36
N GLN A 944 11.88 -3.55 -7.70
CA GLN A 944 11.14 -4.53 -6.90
C GLN A 944 10.00 -5.19 -7.67
N TYR A 945 9.62 -4.64 -8.83
CA TYR A 945 8.56 -5.16 -9.70
C TYR A 945 8.72 -4.64 -11.14
N ALA A 946 8.08 -5.36 -12.10
CA ALA A 946 8.13 -4.97 -13.51
C ALA A 946 7.53 -3.59 -13.73
N ALA A 947 8.21 -2.75 -14.49
CA ALA A 947 7.93 -1.32 -14.69
C ALA A 947 7.98 -0.47 -13.41
N GLY A 948 8.50 -1.00 -12.31
CA GLY A 948 8.73 -0.27 -11.07
C GLY A 948 9.91 0.72 -11.18
N PRO A 949 10.04 1.63 -10.19
CA PRO A 949 11.15 2.57 -10.17
C PRO A 949 12.48 1.84 -9.94
N THR A 950 13.53 2.36 -10.56
CA THR A 950 14.91 1.96 -10.29
C THR A 950 15.39 2.66 -9.03
N ILE A 951 15.70 1.88 -7.99
CA ILE A 951 16.09 2.35 -6.67
C ILE A 951 17.62 2.31 -6.58
N GLY A 952 18.23 3.43 -6.21
CA GLY A 952 19.65 3.57 -5.90
C GLY A 952 19.89 3.86 -4.41
N ALA A 953 21.06 4.40 -4.06
CA ALA A 953 21.36 4.80 -2.69
C ALA A 953 20.60 6.06 -2.26
N LEU A 954 20.24 6.09 -0.99
CA LEU A 954 19.78 7.29 -0.28
C LEU A 954 20.64 7.47 0.96
N TYR A 955 21.47 8.51 0.99
CA TYR A 955 22.23 8.90 2.20
C TYR A 955 21.51 10.03 2.91
N TYR A 956 21.53 10.02 4.25
CA TYR A 956 20.86 11.04 5.03
C TYR A 956 21.57 11.36 6.33
N ALA A 957 21.36 12.59 6.80
CA ALA A 957 21.64 13.04 8.13
C ALA A 957 20.36 13.54 8.78
N SER A 958 20.14 13.23 10.05
CA SER A 958 18.99 13.75 10.78
C SER A 958 19.37 14.14 12.21
N ILE A 959 18.62 15.10 12.75
CA ILE A 959 18.65 15.50 14.14
C ILE A 959 17.23 15.41 14.70
N THR A 960 17.10 14.77 15.84
CA THR A 960 15.86 14.71 16.62
C THR A 960 16.10 15.40 17.97
N PHE A 961 15.47 16.53 18.20
CA PHE A 961 15.32 17.12 19.52
C PHE A 961 14.07 16.50 20.18
N ASP A 962 14.22 16.00 21.39
CA ASP A 962 13.14 15.32 22.11
C ASP A 962 13.12 15.76 23.58
N ALA A 963 12.30 16.75 23.88
CA ALA A 963 12.04 17.24 25.23
C ALA A 963 10.83 16.54 25.89
N THR A 964 10.42 15.38 25.35
CA THR A 964 9.30 14.62 25.90
C THR A 964 9.60 14.12 27.31
N VAL A 965 8.68 14.39 28.23
CA VAL A 965 8.64 13.83 29.59
C VAL A 965 7.62 12.69 29.59
N LEU A 966 8.01 11.50 30.05
CA LEU A 966 7.12 10.35 30.20
C LEU A 966 6.42 10.45 31.56
N HIS A 967 5.08 10.36 31.60
CA HIS A 967 4.23 10.45 32.80
C HIS A 967 3.50 9.14 33.07
#